data_5bb63e425b7a8e0f788232f7635228ed
#
_entry.id   5bb63e425b7a8e0f788232f7635228ed
#
_cell.length_a   1.000
_cell.length_b   1.000
_cell.length_c   1.000
_cell.angle_alpha   90.00
_cell.angle_beta   90.00
_cell.angle_gamma   90.00
#
_symmetry.space_group_name_H-M   'P 1'
#
loop_
_entity.id
_entity.type
_entity.pdbx_description
1 polymer ?
#
loop_
_entity_poly.entity_id
_entity_poly.type
_entity_poly.pdbx_seq_one_letter_code
_entity_poly.pdbx_strand_id
1 'polypeptide(L)'
;MSSMRSLLTAALLSVGHLAAAQTIKVDGQEVAADASTVAPAAEIADVSVASTSAGLFDQERVQLTDAVLANLTALQLSNISLFGFEDASSVEKRSLFGRCKTYPGDFLYPIGLVWDIFDLLLGGALTKTIPEASVCYDDFGNYDQAKCDFLTANWVNGSHIHTEDPTAINAVLFEGLNCMPPTINVGETNCKVGGLPSYVVEATTVAHVQLAVNFARNLNLRLVVKNTGHDFGAKSTGAGSLSIWTHNFKKIQYLESYQQDSYSGPVFKLGAGVRAFEVYEAAAQYGVTAVGGEGQTVGVMGGYVQGGGHSPMSGLWGMAADNVLSFEVVTADGRFVTASESQNPDLFWAIRGGGGSTYGVVTSAVVKVYPKIKVTTMTFAFSSGTSITNDQFWAALRAYFDGFVKYAVDNANYGYFRIQNLGTAYAFDMGPWWAPNMTEAQLRELTAPLFAKWAEIGVNVEPVYTEYDNFYDAWSASFPLEPWGSNAIRQASRLFPKANWEDETKLNATFEAIKYVVEDGGYIVAFNMMAAPKTGYPDNAVNPAWREAXMHCITAVFWDPTAEESIIKAASDKLTFDWLQRWRDVSPGAGAYMSESDYIEPNFTQAFWGTKYEKALALKKKYDPNDVFYAQNGVGSEYWEMSEMILGNLPSQNSKLCRKQ
;
A
#
# COMPACT_ATOMS: atom_id res chain seq x y z
N MET A 1 17.70 38.74 20.70
CA MET A 1 18.06 37.66 19.76
C MET A 1 18.19 36.30 20.45
N SER A 2 18.70 36.21 21.69
CA SER A 2 18.79 34.91 22.38
C SER A 2 17.44 34.35 22.87
N SER A 3 16.50 35.22 23.24
CA SER A 3 15.17 34.82 23.72
C SER A 3 14.23 34.33 22.60
N MET A 4 14.50 34.76 21.37
CA MET A 4 13.70 34.38 20.20
C MET A 4 13.99 32.93 19.74
N ARG A 5 15.25 32.51 19.90
CA ARG A 5 15.62 31.14 19.62
C ARG A 5 14.99 30.15 20.63
N SER A 6 14.86 30.57 21.89
CA SER A 6 14.26 29.73 22.94
C SER A 6 12.76 29.49 22.75
N LEU A 7 12.01 30.43 22.17
CA LEU A 7 10.57 30.31 22.00
C LEU A 7 10.19 29.49 20.77
N LEU A 8 10.94 29.65 19.68
CA LEU A 8 10.82 28.79 18.50
C LEU A 8 11.24 27.35 18.87
N THR A 9 12.26 27.21 19.70
CA THR A 9 12.76 25.94 20.15
C THR A 9 11.75 25.22 21.08
N ALA A 10 11.07 25.96 21.98
CA ALA A 10 10.08 25.33 22.87
C ALA A 10 8.80 24.86 22.17
N ALA A 11 8.45 25.48 21.04
CA ALA A 11 7.28 25.08 20.26
C ALA A 11 7.58 23.91 19.29
N LEU A 12 8.86 23.68 18.99
CA LEU A 12 9.29 22.73 17.98
C LEU A 12 10.30 21.70 18.50
N LEU A 13 10.72 21.82 19.76
CA LEU A 13 11.78 21.00 20.33
C LEU A 13 11.30 19.76 21.07
N SER A 14 11.07 18.74 20.30
CA SER A 14 11.34 17.40 20.78
C SER A 14 11.92 16.55 19.64
N VAL A 15 12.74 17.19 18.82
CA VAL A 15 13.33 16.44 17.70
C VAL A 15 14.82 16.74 17.66
N GLY A 16 15.53 16.07 18.46
CA GLY A 16 16.97 16.16 18.40
C GLY A 16 17.62 14.85 18.63
N HIS A 17 17.24 13.85 17.87
CA HIS A 17 18.15 12.73 17.71
C HIS A 17 18.73 12.87 16.32
N LEU A 18 19.93 13.43 16.27
CA LEU A 18 20.79 13.27 15.10
C LEU A 18 20.88 11.76 14.84
N ALA A 19 20.29 11.35 13.75
CA ALA A 19 20.40 9.97 13.34
C ALA A 19 21.89 9.66 13.15
N ALA A 20 22.44 8.85 14.02
CA ALA A 20 23.72 8.21 13.74
C ALA A 20 23.56 7.44 12.44
N ALA A 21 24.53 7.50 11.56
CA ALA A 21 24.51 6.76 10.30
C ALA A 21 24.13 5.31 10.60
N GLN A 22 22.90 4.93 10.23
CA GLN A 22 22.45 3.56 10.41
C GLN A 22 22.82 2.76 9.18
N THR A 23 23.26 1.55 9.40
CA THR A 23 23.49 0.61 8.30
C THR A 23 22.18 -0.15 8.09
N ILE A 24 21.72 -0.20 6.84
CA ILE A 24 20.61 -1.09 6.47
C ILE A 24 21.21 -2.41 6.00
N LYS A 25 20.52 -3.50 6.33
CA LYS A 25 20.89 -4.82 5.81
C LYS A 25 19.95 -5.15 4.64
N VAL A 26 20.54 -5.24 3.46
CA VAL A 26 19.85 -5.74 2.28
C VAL A 26 20.48 -7.08 1.94
N ASP A 27 19.69 -8.12 1.97
CA ASP A 27 20.14 -9.51 1.73
C ASP A 27 21.33 -9.90 2.62
N GLY A 28 21.32 -9.42 3.87
CA GLY A 28 22.33 -9.77 4.85
C GLY A 28 23.63 -8.95 4.77
N GLN A 29 23.73 -8.04 3.81
CA GLN A 29 24.91 -7.14 3.71
C GLN A 29 24.61 -5.79 4.35
N GLU A 30 25.53 -5.30 5.16
CA GLU A 30 25.42 -3.98 5.76
C GLU A 30 25.80 -2.91 4.73
N VAL A 31 24.87 -2.00 4.47
CA VAL A 31 25.07 -0.88 3.57
C VAL A 31 25.02 0.39 4.41
N ALA A 32 26.06 1.18 4.31
CA ALA A 32 26.05 2.51 4.93
C ALA A 32 25.12 3.39 4.11
N ALA A 33 23.93 3.63 4.65
CA ALA A 33 23.01 4.57 4.04
C ALA A 33 23.27 5.96 4.61
N ASP A 34 23.07 6.96 3.77
CA ASP A 34 23.01 8.34 4.23
C ASP A 34 21.90 8.45 5.27
N ALA A 35 22.09 9.31 6.27
CA ALA A 35 21.10 9.50 7.34
C ALA A 35 19.73 9.90 6.80
N SER A 36 19.67 10.45 5.58
CA SER A 36 18.43 10.82 4.91
C SER A 36 17.69 9.63 4.28
N THR A 37 18.29 8.45 4.22
CA THR A 37 17.70 7.30 3.50
C THR A 37 17.33 6.14 4.41
N VAL A 38 17.52 6.25 5.72
CA VAL A 38 17.21 5.16 6.65
C VAL A 38 16.17 5.62 7.66
N ALA A 39 14.97 5.10 7.53
CA ALA A 39 13.94 5.34 8.52
C ALA A 39 14.28 4.60 9.83
N PRO A 40 13.99 5.20 10.98
CA PRO A 40 14.24 4.53 12.25
C PRO A 40 13.42 3.25 12.37
N ALA A 41 13.97 2.29 13.08
CA ALA A 41 13.25 1.06 13.41
C ALA A 41 12.04 1.38 14.31
N ALA A 42 11.04 0.51 14.28
CA ALA A 42 9.86 0.67 15.13
C ALA A 42 10.26 0.68 16.61
N GLU A 43 9.71 1.62 17.36
CA GLU A 43 9.92 1.71 18.81
C GLU A 43 8.73 1.08 19.51
N ILE A 44 8.98 0.01 20.25
CA ILE A 44 7.96 -0.61 21.09
C ILE A 44 7.87 0.23 22.37
N ALA A 45 6.74 0.89 22.57
CA ALA A 45 6.50 1.67 23.77
C ALA A 45 6.28 0.73 24.97
N ASP A 46 6.59 1.21 26.17
CA ASP A 46 6.38 0.45 27.38
C ASP A 46 4.93 -0.03 27.51
N VAL A 47 4.77 -1.28 27.91
CA VAL A 47 3.45 -1.88 28.10
C VAL A 47 2.75 -1.21 29.27
N SER A 48 1.59 -0.64 29.00
CA SER A 48 0.73 -0.12 30.07
C SER A 48 -0.33 -1.18 30.38
N VAL A 49 0.00 -2.08 31.28
CA VAL A 49 -0.91 -3.18 31.68
C VAL A 49 -2.18 -2.65 32.36
N ALA A 50 -2.12 -1.44 32.89
CA ALA A 50 -3.20 -0.86 33.70
C ALA A 50 -4.11 0.11 32.95
N SER A 51 -3.78 0.48 31.69
CA SER A 51 -4.58 1.47 30.96
C SER A 51 -5.68 0.80 30.13
N THR A 52 -6.89 1.31 30.26
CA THR A 52 -8.04 0.88 29.44
C THR A 52 -8.25 1.80 28.23
N SER A 53 -7.37 2.79 28.02
CA SER A 53 -7.47 3.73 26.90
C SER A 53 -6.10 3.96 26.27
N ALA A 54 -6.07 4.11 24.96
CA ALA A 54 -4.86 4.47 24.22
C ALA A 54 -4.78 6.00 24.16
N GLY A 55 -3.81 6.56 24.87
CA GLY A 55 -3.53 8.00 24.79
C GLY A 55 -2.83 8.35 23.47
N LEU A 56 -2.68 9.63 23.23
CA LEU A 56 -1.90 10.10 22.09
C LEU A 56 -0.42 9.74 22.30
N PHE A 57 0.24 9.31 21.24
CA PHE A 57 1.70 9.17 21.23
C PHE A 57 2.35 10.57 21.38
N ASP A 58 3.59 10.62 21.87
CA ASP A 58 4.29 11.90 22.05
C ASP A 58 4.34 12.71 20.76
N GLN A 59 4.60 12.08 19.62
CA GLN A 59 4.62 12.76 18.33
C GLN A 59 3.25 13.32 17.94
N GLU A 60 2.16 12.80 18.53
CA GLU A 60 0.80 13.28 18.29
C GLU A 60 0.43 14.44 19.22
N ARG A 61 1.16 14.62 20.30
CA ARG A 61 0.97 15.75 21.21
C ARG A 61 1.60 17.04 20.68
N VAL A 62 2.55 16.91 19.75
CA VAL A 62 3.19 18.06 19.09
C VAL A 62 2.31 18.47 17.92
N GLN A 63 1.49 19.50 18.13
CA GLN A 63 0.47 19.91 17.18
C GLN A 63 0.57 21.40 16.85
N LEU A 64 0.23 21.74 15.61
CA LEU A 64 -0.06 23.12 15.23
C LEU A 64 -1.45 23.48 15.76
N THR A 65 -1.55 24.60 16.46
CA THR A 65 -2.82 25.10 17.02
C THR A 65 -3.00 26.56 16.61
N ASP A 66 -4.22 27.07 16.77
CA ASP A 66 -4.49 28.49 16.51
C ASP A 66 -3.60 29.39 17.38
N ALA A 67 -3.30 28.99 18.62
CA ALA A 67 -2.43 29.72 19.52
C ALA A 67 -0.98 29.74 18.99
N VAL A 68 -0.47 28.61 18.50
CA VAL A 68 0.88 28.54 17.91
C VAL A 68 0.94 29.44 16.66
N LEU A 69 -0.08 29.39 15.79
CA LEU A 69 -0.13 30.27 14.60
C LEU A 69 -0.16 31.74 14.98
N ALA A 70 -0.93 32.11 16.02
CA ALA A 70 -0.98 33.51 16.50
C ALA A 70 0.40 33.97 16.99
N ASN A 71 1.12 33.09 17.70
CA ASN A 71 2.47 33.40 18.17
C ASN A 71 3.45 33.56 17.00
N LEU A 72 3.38 32.68 16.00
CA LEU A 72 4.22 32.78 14.80
C LEU A 72 3.91 34.07 14.02
N THR A 73 2.65 34.47 13.96
CA THR A 73 2.22 35.73 13.33
C THR A 73 2.80 36.93 14.08
N ALA A 74 2.79 36.87 15.41
CA ALA A 74 3.35 37.96 16.25
C ALA A 74 4.86 38.14 16.05
N LEU A 75 5.57 37.08 15.60
CA LEU A 75 7.00 37.16 15.27
C LEU A 75 7.25 37.82 13.90
N GLN A 76 6.19 38.17 13.18
CA GLN A 76 6.25 38.86 11.87
C GLN A 76 7.03 38.06 10.81
N LEU A 77 6.99 36.74 10.87
CA LEU A 77 7.56 35.90 9.82
C LEU A 77 6.74 36.10 8.55
N SER A 78 7.42 36.34 7.44
CA SER A 78 6.75 36.51 6.15
C SER A 78 6.05 35.22 5.73
N ASN A 79 4.90 35.38 5.08
CA ASN A 79 4.15 34.27 4.48
C ASN A 79 3.58 33.23 5.48
N ILE A 80 3.46 33.61 6.77
CA ILE A 80 2.95 32.69 7.80
C ILE A 80 1.49 32.24 7.48
N SER A 81 0.73 33.07 6.77
CA SER A 81 -0.64 32.75 6.35
C SER A 81 -0.71 31.54 5.44
N LEU A 82 0.39 31.18 4.77
CA LEU A 82 0.44 29.96 3.93
C LEU A 82 0.33 28.68 4.76
N PHE A 83 0.57 28.77 6.06
CA PHE A 83 0.56 27.63 6.97
C PHE A 83 -0.69 27.61 7.86
N GLY A 84 -1.60 28.57 7.65
CA GLY A 84 -2.83 28.69 8.43
C GLY A 84 -3.88 27.64 8.09
N PHE A 85 -4.74 27.37 9.06
CA PHE A 85 -5.88 26.48 8.90
C PHE A 85 -6.89 27.07 7.91
N GLU A 86 -7.76 26.21 7.37
CA GLU A 86 -8.82 26.63 6.45
C GLU A 86 -9.79 27.57 7.16
N ASP A 87 -10.12 28.70 6.51
CA ASP A 87 -11.12 29.66 6.97
C ASP A 87 -11.92 30.20 5.78
N ALA A 88 -12.92 31.05 6.05
CA ALA A 88 -13.79 31.60 5.02
C ALA A 88 -13.03 32.38 3.95
N SER A 89 -11.91 33.05 4.32
CA SER A 89 -11.11 33.83 3.36
C SER A 89 -10.30 32.95 2.42
N SER A 90 -10.00 31.73 2.81
CA SER A 90 -9.22 30.80 1.99
C SER A 90 -10.04 30.27 0.80
N VAL A 91 -11.36 30.26 0.92
CA VAL A 91 -12.28 29.84 -0.15
C VAL A 91 -12.23 30.85 -1.31
N GLU A 92 -12.23 32.15 -1.01
CA GLU A 92 -12.17 33.21 -2.03
C GLU A 92 -10.85 33.18 -2.82
N LYS A 93 -9.75 32.92 -2.14
CA LYS A 93 -8.42 32.91 -2.76
C LYS A 93 -8.26 31.78 -3.79
N ARG A 94 -9.01 30.70 -3.63
CA ARG A 94 -8.91 29.54 -4.54
C ARG A 94 -9.41 29.84 -5.95
N SER A 95 -10.27 30.83 -6.12
CA SER A 95 -10.73 31.25 -7.45
C SER A 95 -9.58 31.78 -8.33
N LEU A 96 -8.45 32.13 -7.71
CA LEU A 96 -7.24 32.60 -8.41
C LEU A 96 -6.47 31.47 -9.10
N PHE A 97 -6.65 30.23 -8.61
CA PHE A 97 -5.96 29.09 -9.19
C PHE A 97 -6.76 28.57 -10.40
N GLY A 98 -6.05 28.17 -11.43
CA GLY A 98 -6.66 27.59 -12.63
C GLY A 98 -7.16 26.18 -12.38
N ARG A 99 -7.48 25.46 -13.46
CA ARG A 99 -8.02 24.10 -13.35
C ARG A 99 -6.98 23.04 -12.92
N CYS A 100 -5.69 23.41 -12.90
CA CYS A 100 -4.61 22.48 -12.56
C CYS A 100 -4.04 22.76 -11.18
N LYS A 101 -3.47 21.75 -10.54
CA LYS A 101 -2.65 21.95 -9.35
C LYS A 101 -1.42 22.78 -9.74
N THR A 102 -0.98 23.63 -8.83
CA THR A 102 0.19 24.49 -9.01
C THR A 102 1.44 23.61 -9.19
N TYR A 103 2.22 23.90 -10.22
CA TYR A 103 3.29 23.02 -10.70
C TYR A 103 4.58 23.82 -10.85
N PRO A 104 5.76 23.21 -10.68
CA PRO A 104 7.04 23.92 -10.87
C PRO A 104 7.09 24.64 -12.23
N GLY A 105 7.41 25.94 -12.18
CA GLY A 105 7.41 26.81 -13.34
C GLY A 105 6.16 27.67 -13.48
N ASP A 106 5.09 27.34 -12.77
CA ASP A 106 3.89 28.22 -12.74
C ASP A 106 4.20 29.50 -11.94
N PHE A 107 3.55 30.60 -12.32
CA PHE A 107 3.73 31.91 -11.66
C PHE A 107 3.45 31.84 -10.16
N LEU A 108 2.49 31.02 -9.73
CA LEU A 108 2.10 30.89 -8.31
C LEU A 108 2.90 29.82 -7.55
N TYR A 109 3.85 29.15 -8.21
CA TYR A 109 4.65 28.11 -7.54
C TYR A 109 5.61 28.80 -6.54
N PRO A 110 5.73 28.26 -5.31
CA PRO A 110 6.54 28.91 -4.28
C PRO A 110 8.01 29.09 -4.71
N ILE A 111 8.54 30.28 -4.47
CA ILE A 111 9.97 30.55 -4.70
C ILE A 111 10.83 29.95 -3.57
N GLY A 112 12.14 29.84 -3.79
CA GLY A 112 13.06 29.22 -2.83
C GLY A 112 12.89 29.71 -1.40
N LEU A 113 12.79 31.03 -1.21
CA LEU A 113 12.62 31.60 0.13
C LEU A 113 11.41 31.07 0.89
N VAL A 114 10.30 30.77 0.17
CA VAL A 114 9.08 30.22 0.79
C VAL A 114 9.33 28.79 1.25
N TRP A 115 10.06 28.00 0.45
CA TRP A 115 10.47 26.64 0.83
C TRP A 115 11.42 26.68 2.03
N ASP A 116 12.34 27.65 2.09
CA ASP A 116 13.27 27.81 3.23
C ASP A 116 12.51 28.11 4.53
N ILE A 117 11.46 28.95 4.46
CA ILE A 117 10.60 29.25 5.61
C ILE A 117 9.85 27.98 6.04
N PHE A 118 9.35 27.22 5.06
CA PHE A 118 8.65 25.98 5.35
C PHE A 118 9.60 25.00 6.07
N ASP A 119 10.82 24.83 5.56
CA ASP A 119 11.81 23.96 6.18
C ASP A 119 12.15 24.42 7.61
N LEU A 120 12.27 25.73 7.80
CA LEU A 120 12.51 26.29 9.15
C LEU A 120 11.38 25.90 10.12
N LEU A 121 10.12 26.00 9.67
CA LEU A 121 8.96 25.64 10.51
C LEU A 121 8.90 24.13 10.79
N LEU A 122 9.42 23.34 9.86
CA LEU A 122 9.51 21.87 10.01
C LEU A 122 10.73 21.44 10.82
N GLY A 123 11.58 22.40 11.25
CA GLY A 123 12.80 22.07 12.01
C GLY A 123 13.84 21.33 11.18
N GLY A 124 13.84 21.52 9.85
CA GLY A 124 14.77 20.85 8.94
C GLY A 124 14.29 19.51 8.40
N ALA A 125 12.99 19.25 8.46
CA ALA A 125 12.41 17.97 8.00
C ALA A 125 11.90 18.02 6.55
N LEU A 126 12.31 19.03 5.77
CA LEU A 126 11.93 19.14 4.35
C LEU A 126 13.10 18.69 3.47
N THR A 127 12.87 17.65 2.69
CA THR A 127 13.88 17.12 1.76
C THR A 127 13.49 17.51 0.33
N LYS A 128 14.40 18.15 -0.40
CA LYS A 128 14.24 18.35 -1.83
C LYS A 128 14.62 17.05 -2.54
N THR A 129 13.76 16.58 -3.43
CA THR A 129 13.93 15.27 -4.04
C THR A 129 15.21 15.15 -4.86
N ILE A 130 15.98 14.13 -4.56
CA ILE A 130 17.12 13.64 -5.34
C ILE A 130 16.81 12.16 -5.59
N PRO A 131 16.56 11.73 -6.84
CA PRO A 131 16.19 10.34 -7.09
C PRO A 131 17.24 9.36 -6.59
N GLU A 132 16.81 8.20 -6.07
CA GLU A 132 17.73 7.25 -5.45
C GLU A 132 18.82 6.78 -6.42
N ALA A 133 18.51 6.60 -7.72
CA ALA A 133 19.51 6.19 -8.70
C ALA A 133 20.35 7.36 -9.27
N SER A 134 20.17 8.59 -8.75
CA SER A 134 20.97 9.75 -9.19
C SER A 134 22.46 9.54 -9.00
N VAL A 135 22.85 8.71 -8.03
CA VAL A 135 24.26 8.35 -7.79
C VAL A 135 24.93 7.67 -8.99
N CYS A 136 24.14 7.24 -9.98
CA CYS A 136 24.65 6.64 -11.22
C CYS A 136 24.91 7.68 -12.31
N TYR A 137 24.62 8.96 -12.06
CA TYR A 137 24.63 10.05 -13.06
C TYR A 137 25.31 11.30 -12.51
N ASP A 138 25.68 12.22 -13.40
CA ASP A 138 26.29 13.50 -13.02
C ASP A 138 25.26 14.60 -12.75
N ASP A 139 23.98 14.35 -13.07
CA ASP A 139 22.94 15.40 -13.10
C ASP A 139 22.72 16.10 -11.76
N PHE A 140 22.92 15.41 -10.64
CA PHE A 140 22.65 15.95 -9.30
C PHE A 140 23.95 16.24 -8.53
N GLY A 141 25.11 15.99 -9.15
CA GLY A 141 26.41 16.27 -8.52
C GLY A 141 26.74 15.32 -7.37
N ASN A 142 26.07 14.17 -7.29
CA ASN A 142 26.26 13.17 -6.24
C ASN A 142 26.71 11.81 -6.78
N TYR A 143 27.33 11.79 -7.94
CA TYR A 143 27.80 10.55 -8.56
C TYR A 143 28.66 9.74 -7.59
N ASP A 144 28.36 8.45 -7.47
CA ASP A 144 29.08 7.51 -6.60
C ASP A 144 28.99 6.12 -7.22
N GLN A 145 30.10 5.66 -7.82
CA GLN A 145 30.12 4.38 -8.53
C GLN A 145 29.79 3.21 -7.61
N ALA A 146 30.29 3.20 -6.37
CA ALA A 146 30.06 2.07 -5.46
C ALA A 146 28.57 1.96 -5.06
N LYS A 147 27.95 3.10 -4.80
CA LYS A 147 26.49 3.13 -4.53
C LYS A 147 25.70 2.74 -5.78
N CYS A 148 26.10 3.21 -6.96
CA CYS A 148 25.45 2.84 -8.22
C CYS A 148 25.52 1.33 -8.46
N ASP A 149 26.70 0.73 -8.25
CA ASP A 149 26.87 -0.72 -8.40
C ASP A 149 25.97 -1.49 -7.44
N PHE A 150 25.88 -1.03 -6.19
CA PHE A 150 25.00 -1.63 -5.19
C PHE A 150 23.53 -1.54 -5.63
N LEU A 151 23.06 -0.34 -6.02
CA LEU A 151 21.69 -0.14 -6.48
C LEU A 151 21.38 -1.00 -7.70
N THR A 152 22.33 -1.05 -8.66
CA THR A 152 22.17 -1.85 -9.88
C THR A 152 21.96 -3.33 -9.54
N ALA A 153 22.73 -3.85 -8.59
CA ALA A 153 22.65 -5.26 -8.19
C ALA A 153 21.38 -5.59 -7.42
N ASN A 154 20.80 -4.61 -6.72
CA ASN A 154 19.69 -4.84 -5.78
C ASN A 154 18.38 -4.18 -6.18
N TRP A 155 18.31 -3.47 -7.30
CA TRP A 155 17.17 -2.64 -7.69
C TRP A 155 15.83 -3.41 -7.69
N VAL A 156 15.83 -4.65 -8.16
CA VAL A 156 14.62 -5.47 -8.26
C VAL A 156 14.59 -6.63 -7.26
N ASN A 157 15.55 -6.70 -6.34
CA ASN A 157 15.69 -7.86 -5.46
C ASN A 157 15.01 -7.73 -4.10
N GLY A 158 14.40 -6.60 -3.83
CA GLY A 158 13.68 -6.44 -2.57
C GLY A 158 13.13 -5.05 -2.41
N SER A 159 12.02 -4.97 -1.72
CA SER A 159 11.30 -3.72 -1.58
C SER A 159 11.94 -2.73 -0.60
N HIS A 160 12.95 -3.14 0.17
CA HIS A 160 13.57 -2.24 1.17
C HIS A 160 14.15 -0.96 0.54
N ILE A 161 14.82 -1.08 -0.62
CA ILE A 161 15.42 0.09 -1.29
C ILE A 161 14.35 1.16 -1.47
N HIS A 162 13.28 0.82 -2.18
CA HIS A 162 12.24 1.81 -2.53
C HIS A 162 11.37 2.21 -1.35
N THR A 163 11.12 1.31 -0.39
CA THR A 163 10.27 1.62 0.75
C THR A 163 10.96 2.50 1.78
N GLU A 164 12.29 2.44 1.85
CA GLU A 164 13.07 3.21 2.82
C GLU A 164 13.60 4.54 2.28
N ASP A 165 13.43 4.80 0.99
CA ASP A 165 13.72 6.10 0.38
C ASP A 165 12.47 7.00 0.51
N PRO A 166 12.61 8.25 0.96
CA PRO A 166 11.44 9.13 1.15
C PRO A 166 10.70 9.48 -0.15
N THR A 167 11.35 9.36 -1.31
CA THR A 167 10.80 9.84 -2.58
C THR A 167 10.31 8.72 -3.50
N ALA A 168 10.89 7.52 -3.40
CA ALA A 168 10.68 6.42 -4.34
C ALA A 168 9.38 5.66 -4.09
N ILE A 169 8.94 4.90 -5.11
CA ILE A 169 7.82 3.95 -5.01
C ILE A 169 8.24 2.61 -5.61
N ASN A 170 7.51 1.54 -5.25
CA ASN A 170 7.81 0.20 -5.78
C ASN A 170 7.41 0.05 -7.26
N ALA A 171 6.34 0.74 -7.69
CA ALA A 171 5.85 0.68 -9.07
C ALA A 171 6.57 1.71 -9.95
N VAL A 172 7.89 1.58 -10.10
CA VAL A 172 8.79 2.57 -10.72
C VAL A 172 8.39 2.92 -12.17
N LEU A 173 7.71 2.04 -12.88
CA LEU A 173 7.20 2.32 -14.23
C LEU A 173 6.42 3.64 -14.28
N PHE A 174 5.62 3.91 -13.24
CA PHE A 174 4.72 5.05 -13.23
C PHE A 174 5.39 6.36 -12.79
N GLU A 175 6.67 6.31 -12.40
CA GLU A 175 7.49 7.52 -12.22
C GLU A 175 7.87 8.17 -13.55
N GLY A 176 7.73 7.43 -14.66
CA GLY A 176 8.00 7.94 -16.02
C GLY A 176 9.38 7.58 -16.54
N LEU A 177 10.00 6.53 -16.03
CA LEU A 177 11.32 6.04 -16.46
C LEU A 177 12.38 7.15 -16.42
N ASN A 178 12.38 7.91 -15.34
CA ASN A 178 13.11 9.19 -15.25
C ASN A 178 14.52 9.06 -14.67
N CYS A 179 14.75 8.06 -13.83
CA CYS A 179 16.07 7.88 -13.20
C CYS A 179 16.17 6.47 -12.61
N MET A 180 16.83 5.59 -13.31
CA MET A 180 17.03 4.19 -12.90
C MET A 180 18.46 3.79 -13.15
N PRO A 181 18.97 2.72 -12.52
CA PRO A 181 20.33 2.25 -12.82
C PRO A 181 20.54 2.02 -14.33
N PRO A 182 21.71 2.37 -14.87
CA PRO A 182 21.94 2.35 -16.33
C PRO A 182 21.66 1.01 -17.02
N THR A 183 21.81 -0.12 -16.31
CA THR A 183 21.59 -1.45 -16.89
C THR A 183 20.10 -1.71 -17.20
N ILE A 184 19.20 -0.97 -16.57
CA ILE A 184 17.76 -1.11 -16.79
C ILE A 184 17.12 0.17 -17.33
N ASN A 185 17.86 1.26 -17.41
CA ASN A 185 17.43 2.54 -17.97
C ASN A 185 17.93 2.66 -19.41
N VAL A 186 17.49 1.76 -20.25
CA VAL A 186 18.04 1.62 -21.60
C VAL A 186 17.79 2.87 -22.43
N GLY A 187 18.86 3.42 -22.99
CA GLY A 187 18.79 4.58 -23.87
C GLY A 187 18.82 5.92 -23.17
N GLU A 188 18.70 5.96 -21.84
CA GLU A 188 18.77 7.22 -21.09
C GLU A 188 20.20 7.43 -20.53
N THR A 189 20.67 8.64 -20.67
CA THR A 189 22.02 9.01 -20.24
C THR A 189 21.99 10.05 -19.12
N ASN A 190 20.79 10.40 -18.62
CA ASN A 190 20.62 11.42 -17.60
C ASN A 190 19.54 10.99 -16.60
N CYS A 191 19.52 11.68 -15.48
CA CYS A 191 18.61 11.44 -14.36
C CYS A 191 17.73 12.69 -14.16
N LYS A 192 16.43 12.48 -14.04
CA LYS A 192 15.46 13.58 -13.82
C LYS A 192 14.54 13.20 -12.66
N VAL A 193 13.92 14.19 -12.04
CA VAL A 193 12.94 13.95 -10.97
C VAL A 193 11.69 13.25 -11.51
N GLY A 194 11.24 13.66 -12.70
CA GLY A 194 10.10 13.00 -13.36
C GLY A 194 8.85 13.01 -12.50
N GLY A 195 8.22 11.84 -12.33
CA GLY A 195 7.00 11.66 -11.56
C GLY A 195 7.18 11.63 -10.05
N LEU A 196 8.41 11.74 -9.55
CA LEU A 196 8.65 11.82 -8.11
C LEU A 196 8.20 13.20 -7.58
N PRO A 197 7.91 13.32 -6.26
CA PRO A 197 7.54 14.62 -5.69
C PRO A 197 8.70 15.61 -5.77
N SER A 198 8.41 16.91 -5.82
CA SER A 198 9.45 17.94 -5.80
C SER A 198 10.12 18.05 -4.43
N TYR A 199 9.33 17.89 -3.37
CA TYR A 199 9.78 17.96 -1.98
C TYR A 199 9.04 16.93 -1.14
N VAL A 200 9.69 16.44 -0.08
CA VAL A 200 9.13 15.50 0.88
C VAL A 200 9.23 16.08 2.28
N VAL A 201 8.15 16.06 3.04
CA VAL A 201 8.17 16.31 4.48
C VAL A 201 8.37 14.95 5.17
N GLU A 202 9.53 14.75 5.77
CA GLU A 202 9.85 13.56 6.54
C GLU A 202 9.19 13.67 7.93
N ALA A 203 7.89 13.42 7.97
CA ALA A 203 7.06 13.76 9.12
C ALA A 203 7.40 12.90 10.34
N THR A 204 7.71 13.54 11.46
CA THR A 204 7.94 12.88 12.76
C THR A 204 6.95 13.35 13.83
N THR A 205 6.12 14.37 13.53
CA THR A 205 5.10 14.88 14.45
C THR A 205 3.83 15.22 13.68
N VAL A 206 2.72 15.32 14.39
CA VAL A 206 1.45 15.76 13.81
C VAL A 206 1.59 17.20 13.29
N ALA A 207 2.35 18.05 13.97
CA ALA A 207 2.59 19.44 13.51
C ALA A 207 3.20 19.46 12.11
N HIS A 208 4.15 18.55 11.80
CA HIS A 208 4.74 18.45 10.45
C HIS A 208 3.67 18.15 9.41
N VAL A 209 2.78 17.20 9.72
CA VAL A 209 1.68 16.82 8.82
C VAL A 209 0.73 18.00 8.61
N GLN A 210 0.34 18.68 9.69
CA GLN A 210 -0.56 19.84 9.64
C GLN A 210 0.03 20.98 8.81
N LEU A 211 1.31 21.30 9.02
CA LEU A 211 2.01 22.33 8.24
C LEU A 211 2.01 21.98 6.75
N ALA A 212 2.30 20.72 6.41
CA ALA A 212 2.35 20.27 5.02
C ALA A 212 0.97 20.31 4.34
N VAL A 213 -0.08 19.84 5.03
CA VAL A 213 -1.45 19.88 4.52
C VAL A 213 -1.88 21.33 4.27
N ASN A 214 -1.65 22.22 5.26
CA ASN A 214 -2.02 23.63 5.16
C ASN A 214 -1.27 24.32 4.02
N PHE A 215 0.03 24.08 3.91
CA PHE A 215 0.88 24.67 2.86
C PHE A 215 0.39 24.23 1.46
N ALA A 216 0.19 22.92 1.28
CA ALA A 216 -0.27 22.40 0.00
C ALA A 216 -1.67 22.93 -0.37
N ARG A 217 -2.59 22.96 0.61
CA ARG A 217 -3.94 23.49 0.41
C ARG A 217 -3.92 24.96 0.01
N ASN A 218 -3.18 25.76 0.76
CA ASN A 218 -3.19 27.23 0.60
C ASN A 218 -2.48 27.68 -0.69
N LEU A 219 -1.62 26.85 -1.25
CA LEU A 219 -0.91 27.11 -2.51
C LEU A 219 -1.43 26.26 -3.67
N ASN A 220 -2.48 25.47 -3.44
CA ASN A 220 -3.04 24.53 -4.43
C ASN A 220 -1.98 23.59 -5.02
N LEU A 221 -0.99 23.20 -4.23
CA LEU A 221 0.01 22.24 -4.68
C LEU A 221 -0.63 20.84 -4.78
N ARG A 222 -0.12 20.00 -5.67
CA ARG A 222 -0.43 18.59 -5.62
C ARG A 222 0.17 18.03 -4.32
N LEU A 223 -0.67 17.35 -3.52
CA LEU A 223 -0.24 16.73 -2.27
C LEU A 223 -0.33 15.22 -2.42
N VAL A 224 0.72 14.50 -2.09
CA VAL A 224 0.72 13.04 -2.02
C VAL A 224 1.12 12.60 -0.62
N VAL A 225 0.67 11.41 -0.23
CA VAL A 225 1.04 10.83 1.07
C VAL A 225 1.71 9.50 0.77
N LYS A 226 2.97 9.38 1.19
CA LYS A 226 3.70 8.12 1.07
C LYS A 226 3.83 7.48 2.46
N ASN A 227 3.48 6.21 2.55
CA ASN A 227 3.86 5.35 3.67
C ASN A 227 5.09 4.53 3.25
N THR A 228 4.90 3.47 2.47
CA THR A 228 6.00 2.66 1.93
C THR A 228 6.03 2.59 0.40
N GLY A 229 4.97 3.02 -0.28
CA GLY A 229 4.94 3.07 -1.74
C GLY A 229 4.67 1.74 -2.42
N HIS A 230 4.04 0.80 -1.72
CA HIS A 230 3.85 -0.58 -2.18
C HIS A 230 2.75 -0.77 -3.24
N ASP A 231 1.79 0.14 -3.36
CA ASP A 231 0.63 -0.07 -4.23
C ASP A 231 1.02 -0.14 -5.72
N PHE A 232 0.26 -0.93 -6.49
CA PHE A 232 0.50 -1.09 -7.94
C PHE A 232 0.09 0.15 -8.74
N GLY A 233 -0.67 1.06 -8.15
CA GLY A 233 -1.25 2.22 -8.82
C GLY A 233 -0.47 3.51 -8.69
N ALA A 234 0.72 3.48 -8.10
CA ALA A 234 1.59 4.66 -7.92
C ALA A 234 0.86 5.83 -7.24
N LYS A 235 0.06 5.54 -6.22
CA LYS A 235 -0.78 6.53 -5.53
C LYS A 235 0.03 7.47 -4.63
N SER A 236 1.26 7.10 -4.29
CA SER A 236 2.09 7.82 -3.31
C SER A 236 3.23 8.60 -3.95
N THR A 237 3.08 8.98 -5.22
CA THR A 237 4.03 9.84 -5.93
C THR A 237 3.28 10.78 -6.89
N GLY A 238 3.98 11.75 -7.45
CA GLY A 238 3.39 12.65 -8.45
C GLY A 238 4.30 13.83 -8.76
N ALA A 239 4.46 14.08 -10.07
CA ALA A 239 5.30 15.19 -10.55
C ALA A 239 4.85 16.51 -9.95
N GLY A 240 5.82 17.31 -9.50
CA GLY A 240 5.58 18.64 -8.96
C GLY A 240 4.95 18.68 -7.58
N SER A 241 4.70 17.51 -6.97
CA SER A 241 3.97 17.44 -5.70
C SER A 241 4.86 17.75 -4.48
N LEU A 242 4.17 18.02 -3.38
CA LEU A 242 4.71 17.93 -2.02
C LEU A 242 4.25 16.57 -1.48
N SER A 243 5.19 15.79 -0.95
CA SER A 243 4.89 14.50 -0.34
C SER A 243 4.96 14.59 1.18
N ILE A 244 4.05 13.91 1.88
CA ILE A 244 4.16 13.69 3.33
C ILE A 244 4.55 12.23 3.51
N TRP A 245 5.74 11.99 4.08
CA TRP A 245 6.25 10.64 4.34
C TRP A 245 5.91 10.26 5.77
N THR A 246 4.98 9.32 5.93
CA THR A 246 4.49 8.91 7.26
C THR A 246 5.30 7.77 7.87
N HIS A 247 6.34 7.33 7.19
CA HIS A 247 7.13 6.16 7.54
C HIS A 247 7.77 6.25 8.93
N ASN A 248 8.03 7.48 9.41
CA ASN A 248 8.72 7.71 10.68
C ASN A 248 7.80 7.60 11.90
N PHE A 249 6.49 7.40 11.72
CA PHE A 249 5.58 7.15 12.84
C PHE A 249 5.68 5.67 13.23
N LYS A 250 6.70 5.29 14.03
CA LYS A 250 7.11 3.90 14.26
C LYS A 250 6.66 3.30 15.59
N LYS A 251 5.96 4.05 16.44
CA LYS A 251 5.63 3.57 17.79
C LYS A 251 4.60 2.43 17.77
N ILE A 252 4.83 1.42 18.60
CA ILE A 252 3.92 0.29 18.84
C ILE A 252 3.63 0.26 20.35
N GLN A 253 2.34 0.26 20.72
CA GLN A 253 1.93 0.13 22.12
C GLN A 253 0.93 -1.02 22.25
N TYR A 254 1.22 -1.96 23.14
CA TYR A 254 0.32 -3.06 23.48
C TYR A 254 -0.52 -2.67 24.69
N LEU A 255 -1.85 -2.87 24.60
CA LEU A 255 -2.79 -2.65 25.71
C LEU A 255 -3.59 -3.94 25.88
N GLU A 256 -3.36 -4.63 27.00
CA GLU A 256 -3.96 -5.94 27.27
C GLU A 256 -5.46 -5.83 27.57
N SER A 257 -5.91 -4.72 28.15
CA SER A 257 -7.27 -4.55 28.68
C SER A 257 -7.91 -3.26 28.19
N TYR A 258 -7.90 -3.07 26.87
CA TYR A 258 -8.44 -1.86 26.23
C TYR A 258 -9.98 -1.89 26.19
N GLN A 259 -10.60 -0.72 26.35
CA GLN A 259 -12.05 -0.56 26.24
C GLN A 259 -12.37 0.66 25.39
N GLN A 260 -13.18 0.47 24.36
CA GLN A 260 -13.67 1.56 23.52
C GLN A 260 -14.98 1.15 22.87
N ASP A 261 -16.01 1.97 23.03
CA ASP A 261 -17.34 1.73 22.46
C ASP A 261 -17.85 0.34 22.89
N SER A 262 -18.13 -0.57 21.96
CA SER A 262 -18.59 -1.93 22.26
C SER A 262 -17.46 -2.93 22.43
N TYR A 263 -16.20 -2.52 22.21
CA TYR A 263 -15.06 -3.43 22.27
C TYR A 263 -14.41 -3.44 23.66
N SER A 264 -14.10 -4.65 24.13
CA SER A 264 -13.26 -4.87 25.31
C SER A 264 -12.30 -6.02 25.00
N GLY A 265 -11.00 -5.77 25.08
CA GLY A 265 -10.00 -6.79 24.77
C GLY A 265 -8.64 -6.19 24.46
N PRO A 266 -7.68 -7.04 24.07
CA PRO A 266 -6.33 -6.56 23.78
C PRO A 266 -6.24 -5.86 22.41
N VAL A 267 -5.38 -4.84 22.33
CA VAL A 267 -5.14 -4.07 21.12
C VAL A 267 -3.68 -3.71 20.98
N PHE A 268 -3.30 -3.36 19.75
CA PHE A 268 -2.13 -2.52 19.50
C PHE A 268 -2.60 -1.12 19.10
N LYS A 269 -1.92 -0.10 19.62
CA LYS A 269 -1.88 1.21 18.98
C LYS A 269 -0.61 1.26 18.16
N LEU A 270 -0.76 1.52 16.84
CA LEU A 270 0.33 1.45 15.86
C LEU A 270 0.48 2.79 15.16
N GLY A 271 1.69 3.34 15.15
CA GLY A 271 2.02 4.48 14.30
C GLY A 271 1.86 4.11 12.83
N ALA A 272 1.53 5.10 12.00
CA ALA A 272 1.21 4.87 10.59
C ALA A 272 2.37 4.23 9.80
N GLY A 273 3.61 4.45 10.21
CA GLY A 273 4.80 3.95 9.52
C GLY A 273 5.22 2.54 9.91
N VAL A 274 4.50 1.89 10.82
CA VAL A 274 4.83 0.51 11.24
C VAL A 274 4.59 -0.46 10.07
N ARG A 275 5.58 -1.30 9.79
CA ARG A 275 5.53 -2.27 8.69
C ARG A 275 5.09 -3.65 9.18
N ALA A 276 4.73 -4.53 8.26
CA ALA A 276 4.20 -5.86 8.58
C ALA A 276 5.16 -6.65 9.49
N PHE A 277 6.46 -6.74 9.12
CA PHE A 277 7.39 -7.51 9.93
C PHE A 277 7.53 -6.93 11.34
N GLU A 278 7.47 -5.60 11.48
CA GLU A 278 7.61 -4.92 12.79
C GLU A 278 6.43 -5.26 13.71
N VAL A 279 5.20 -5.23 13.19
CA VAL A 279 4.01 -5.54 14.02
C VAL A 279 3.95 -7.03 14.37
N TYR A 280 4.39 -7.91 13.46
CA TYR A 280 4.35 -9.35 13.74
C TYR A 280 5.38 -9.77 14.77
N GLU A 281 6.57 -9.17 14.70
CA GLU A 281 7.61 -9.39 15.71
C GLU A 281 7.12 -8.92 17.09
N ALA A 282 6.51 -7.74 17.16
CA ALA A 282 5.92 -7.23 18.40
C ALA A 282 4.80 -8.16 18.90
N ALA A 283 3.93 -8.62 18.00
CA ALA A 283 2.83 -9.52 18.36
C ALA A 283 3.36 -10.82 18.98
N ALA A 284 4.44 -11.38 18.40
CA ALA A 284 5.07 -12.59 18.93
C ALA A 284 5.61 -12.36 20.35
N GLN A 285 6.21 -11.18 20.60
CA GLN A 285 6.74 -10.84 21.94
C GLN A 285 5.64 -10.82 23.02
N TYR A 286 4.43 -10.37 22.66
CA TYR A 286 3.31 -10.28 23.59
C TYR A 286 2.40 -11.53 23.56
N GLY A 287 2.74 -12.53 22.75
CA GLY A 287 1.94 -13.76 22.66
C GLY A 287 0.57 -13.52 22.05
N VAL A 288 0.47 -12.59 21.10
CA VAL A 288 -0.78 -12.26 20.39
C VAL A 288 -0.59 -12.38 18.88
N THR A 289 -1.68 -12.21 18.13
CA THR A 289 -1.69 -12.24 16.66
C THR A 289 -2.36 -10.96 16.16
N ALA A 290 -1.69 -10.25 15.26
CA ALA A 290 -2.23 -9.07 14.59
C ALA A 290 -2.63 -9.43 13.15
N VAL A 291 -3.64 -8.75 12.62
CA VAL A 291 -4.08 -8.94 11.22
C VAL A 291 -3.31 -8.00 10.30
N GLY A 292 -2.62 -8.56 9.34
CA GLY A 292 -1.85 -7.83 8.32
C GLY A 292 -1.58 -8.74 7.12
N GLY A 293 -0.88 -8.22 6.12
CA GLY A 293 -0.62 -8.92 4.86
C GLY A 293 0.63 -9.80 4.87
N GLU A 294 0.94 -10.37 3.70
CA GLU A 294 2.14 -11.20 3.53
C GLU A 294 3.40 -10.35 3.35
N GLY A 295 3.30 -9.23 2.63
CA GLY A 295 4.46 -8.43 2.25
C GLY A 295 5.17 -7.84 3.45
N GLN A 296 6.45 -8.17 3.59
CA GLN A 296 7.23 -7.83 4.79
C GLN A 296 7.29 -6.32 5.05
N THR A 297 7.49 -5.54 4.00
CA THR A 297 7.76 -4.09 4.10
C THR A 297 6.52 -3.23 3.91
N VAL A 298 5.33 -3.82 3.77
CA VAL A 298 4.07 -3.07 3.64
C VAL A 298 3.79 -2.32 4.95
N GLY A 299 3.47 -1.02 4.84
CA GLY A 299 3.05 -0.22 6.00
C GLY A 299 1.60 -0.55 6.36
N VAL A 300 1.42 -1.29 7.45
CA VAL A 300 0.12 -1.90 7.75
C VAL A 300 -0.96 -0.90 8.15
N MET A 301 -0.58 0.28 8.67
CA MET A 301 -1.56 1.34 9.00
C MET A 301 -1.61 2.45 7.95
N GLY A 302 -0.96 2.25 6.80
CA GLY A 302 -1.00 3.15 5.65
C GLY A 302 -2.08 2.77 4.65
N GLY A 303 -1.72 2.79 3.36
CA GLY A 303 -2.63 2.45 2.26
C GLY A 303 -3.22 1.04 2.36
N TYR A 304 -2.51 0.11 2.98
CA TYR A 304 -2.97 -1.27 3.18
C TYR A 304 -4.30 -1.29 3.96
N VAL A 305 -4.32 -0.80 5.20
CA VAL A 305 -5.53 -0.84 6.03
C VAL A 305 -6.61 0.09 5.46
N GLN A 306 -6.20 1.24 4.91
CA GLN A 306 -7.14 2.21 4.35
C GLN A 306 -7.79 1.70 3.06
N GLY A 307 -7.15 0.76 2.35
CA GLY A 307 -7.71 0.11 1.16
C GLY A 307 -8.47 -1.19 1.44
N GLY A 308 -8.55 -1.57 2.72
CA GLY A 308 -9.18 -2.81 3.16
C GLY A 308 -8.19 -3.79 3.76
N GLY A 309 -7.21 -4.23 2.99
CA GLY A 309 -6.11 -5.09 3.44
C GLY A 309 -6.51 -6.55 3.68
N HIS A 310 -6.18 -7.45 2.73
CA HIS A 310 -6.40 -8.89 2.92
C HIS A 310 -5.23 -9.51 3.69
N SER A 311 -5.46 -10.67 4.27
CA SER A 311 -4.54 -11.32 5.21
C SER A 311 -4.70 -12.83 5.12
N PRO A 312 -3.63 -13.60 5.40
CA PRO A 312 -3.80 -15.04 5.60
C PRO A 312 -4.79 -15.40 6.73
N MET A 313 -5.16 -14.41 7.54
CA MET A 313 -6.13 -14.57 8.63
C MET A 313 -7.54 -14.07 8.28
N SER A 314 -7.77 -13.60 7.03
CA SER A 314 -9.06 -13.00 6.66
C SER A 314 -10.24 -13.95 6.83
N GLY A 315 -10.03 -15.24 6.66
CA GLY A 315 -11.09 -16.24 6.87
C GLY A 315 -11.61 -16.28 8.31
N LEU A 316 -10.75 -15.94 9.26
CA LEU A 316 -11.12 -15.93 10.68
C LEU A 316 -11.54 -14.54 11.17
N TRP A 317 -10.85 -13.48 10.73
CA TRP A 317 -10.95 -12.16 11.35
C TRP A 317 -11.26 -11.01 10.37
N GLY A 318 -11.59 -11.34 9.11
CA GLY A 318 -11.98 -10.33 8.12
C GLY A 318 -10.79 -9.59 7.52
N MET A 319 -11.08 -8.44 6.93
CA MET A 319 -10.06 -7.56 6.37
C MET A 319 -9.35 -6.79 7.51
N ALA A 320 -8.15 -6.30 7.25
CA ALA A 320 -7.43 -5.49 8.24
C ALA A 320 -8.27 -4.29 8.70
N ALA A 321 -8.98 -3.64 7.79
CA ALA A 321 -9.87 -2.51 8.09
C ALA A 321 -10.99 -2.88 9.06
N ASP A 322 -11.41 -4.15 9.12
CA ASP A 322 -12.46 -4.61 10.03
C ASP A 322 -11.97 -4.65 11.48
N ASN A 323 -10.67 -4.65 11.66
CA ASN A 323 -10.04 -4.79 12.96
C ASN A 323 -9.64 -3.45 13.58
N VAL A 324 -9.87 -2.34 12.88
CA VAL A 324 -9.56 -1.00 13.39
C VAL A 324 -10.67 -0.52 14.31
N LEU A 325 -10.28 0.05 15.45
CA LEU A 325 -11.18 0.66 16.44
C LEU A 325 -11.15 2.19 16.35
N SER A 326 -10.01 2.77 16.02
CA SER A 326 -9.90 4.21 15.82
C SER A 326 -8.67 4.56 14.98
N PHE A 327 -8.72 5.74 14.35
CA PHE A 327 -7.57 6.37 13.70
C PHE A 327 -7.36 7.76 14.29
N GLU A 328 -6.11 8.17 14.36
CA GLU A 328 -5.74 9.58 14.55
C GLU A 328 -5.40 10.14 13.17
N VAL A 329 -5.99 11.27 12.79
CA VAL A 329 -6.01 11.75 11.40
C VAL A 329 -5.82 13.27 11.33
N VAL A 330 -5.01 13.75 10.37
CA VAL A 330 -5.02 15.15 9.97
C VAL A 330 -5.89 15.27 8.71
N THR A 331 -6.98 16.02 8.81
CA THR A 331 -7.95 16.22 7.73
C THR A 331 -7.52 17.34 6.77
N ALA A 332 -8.24 17.51 5.65
CA ALA A 332 -7.87 18.46 4.59
C ALA A 332 -7.84 19.93 5.06
N ASP A 333 -8.60 20.25 6.11
CA ASP A 333 -8.58 21.59 6.73
C ASP A 333 -7.38 21.81 7.66
N GLY A 334 -6.52 20.80 7.83
CA GLY A 334 -5.33 20.83 8.67
C GLY A 334 -5.59 20.46 10.13
N ARG A 335 -6.83 20.14 10.50
CA ARG A 335 -7.17 19.81 11.89
C ARG A 335 -6.82 18.36 12.20
N PHE A 336 -6.38 18.12 13.44
CA PHE A 336 -6.06 16.79 13.94
C PHE A 336 -7.26 16.28 14.72
N VAL A 337 -7.78 15.11 14.33
CA VAL A 337 -9.01 14.56 14.90
C VAL A 337 -8.88 13.05 15.12
N THR A 338 -9.67 12.53 16.06
CA THR A 338 -9.86 11.08 16.23
C THR A 338 -11.09 10.66 15.41
N ALA A 339 -10.96 9.55 14.68
CA ALA A 339 -12.07 8.92 13.96
C ALA A 339 -12.32 7.53 14.56
N SER A 340 -13.54 7.30 15.09
CA SER A 340 -13.95 6.05 15.74
C SER A 340 -15.48 5.89 15.60
N GLU A 341 -16.04 4.82 16.17
CA GLU A 341 -17.50 4.64 16.16
C GLU A 341 -18.23 5.78 16.85
N SER A 342 -17.63 6.39 17.89
CA SER A 342 -18.25 7.46 18.69
C SER A 342 -17.73 8.85 18.35
N GLN A 343 -16.64 8.98 17.59
CA GLN A 343 -16.07 10.28 17.20
C GLN A 343 -15.84 10.30 15.70
N ASN A 344 -16.44 11.27 14.99
CA ASN A 344 -16.33 11.38 13.52
C ASN A 344 -16.63 10.03 12.83
N PRO A 345 -17.80 9.39 13.14
CA PRO A 345 -18.07 8.02 12.69
C PRO A 345 -18.14 7.86 11.17
N ASP A 346 -18.54 8.89 10.45
CA ASP A 346 -18.58 8.85 8.99
C ASP A 346 -17.17 8.92 8.38
N LEU A 347 -16.27 9.69 8.98
CA LEU A 347 -14.85 9.68 8.59
C LEU A 347 -14.24 8.30 8.89
N PHE A 348 -14.56 7.75 10.05
CA PHE A 348 -14.12 6.40 10.45
C PHE A 348 -14.59 5.33 9.45
N TRP A 349 -15.87 5.45 9.03
CA TRP A 349 -16.41 4.55 8.00
C TRP A 349 -15.58 4.68 6.71
N ALA A 350 -15.32 5.91 6.28
CA ALA A 350 -14.67 6.22 5.00
C ALA A 350 -13.21 5.74 4.94
N ILE A 351 -12.45 5.96 6.01
CA ILE A 351 -11.02 5.59 6.03
C ILE A 351 -10.85 4.06 6.00
N ARG A 352 -11.81 3.31 6.57
CA ARG A 352 -11.77 1.84 6.55
C ARG A 352 -12.25 1.30 5.21
N GLY A 353 -11.42 1.40 4.17
CA GLY A 353 -11.67 0.87 2.84
C GLY A 353 -11.80 1.91 1.73
N GLY A 354 -11.82 3.19 2.07
CA GLY A 354 -11.97 4.24 1.06
C GLY A 354 -10.69 4.59 0.32
N GLY A 355 -9.55 4.07 0.78
CA GLY A 355 -8.27 4.23 0.10
C GLY A 355 -7.38 5.30 0.73
N GLY A 356 -6.08 5.06 0.70
CA GLY A 356 -5.09 6.02 1.17
C GLY A 356 -5.07 7.29 0.32
N SER A 357 -4.56 8.38 0.89
CA SER A 357 -4.44 9.70 0.24
C SER A 357 -5.80 10.24 -0.23
N THR A 358 -6.87 10.00 0.53
CA THR A 358 -8.23 10.36 0.12
C THR A 358 -8.93 11.28 1.13
N TYR A 359 -8.96 10.90 2.42
CA TYR A 359 -9.78 11.59 3.44
C TYR A 359 -8.95 12.33 4.46
N GLY A 360 -7.65 12.09 4.51
CA GLY A 360 -6.74 12.69 5.47
C GLY A 360 -5.44 11.90 5.56
N VAL A 361 -4.56 12.35 6.45
CA VAL A 361 -3.28 11.69 6.73
C VAL A 361 -3.41 10.99 8.08
N VAL A 362 -3.40 9.66 8.06
CA VAL A 362 -3.43 8.84 9.29
C VAL A 362 -2.05 8.90 9.94
N THR A 363 -2.00 9.18 11.24
CA THR A 363 -0.75 9.17 12.02
C THR A 363 -0.63 7.94 12.92
N SER A 364 -1.75 7.38 13.36
CA SER A 364 -1.78 6.12 14.09
C SER A 364 -3.17 5.49 14.03
N ALA A 365 -3.24 4.21 14.40
CA ALA A 365 -4.50 3.48 14.51
C ALA A 365 -4.47 2.56 15.73
N VAL A 366 -5.63 2.32 16.33
CA VAL A 366 -5.83 1.29 17.35
C VAL A 366 -6.49 0.10 16.67
N VAL A 367 -5.86 -1.07 16.77
CA VAL A 367 -6.34 -2.28 16.10
C VAL A 367 -6.48 -3.44 17.09
N LYS A 368 -7.50 -4.27 16.88
CA LYS A 368 -7.71 -5.50 17.64
C LYS A 368 -6.52 -6.44 17.42
N VAL A 369 -6.13 -7.15 18.47
CA VAL A 369 -5.26 -8.30 18.35
C VAL A 369 -5.94 -9.52 18.96
N TYR A 370 -5.46 -10.68 18.62
CA TYR A 370 -6.09 -11.96 18.94
C TYR A 370 -5.11 -12.85 19.71
N PRO A 371 -5.59 -13.85 20.42
CA PRO A 371 -4.67 -14.78 21.09
C PRO A 371 -3.70 -15.43 20.10
N LYS A 372 -2.57 -15.86 20.62
CA LYS A 372 -1.59 -16.64 19.86
C LYS A 372 -2.29 -17.80 19.15
N ILE A 373 -2.00 -18.00 17.87
CA ILE A 373 -2.66 -19.01 17.07
C ILE A 373 -1.61 -19.95 16.44
N LYS A 374 -1.89 -21.24 16.46
CA LYS A 374 -1.09 -22.22 15.73
C LYS A 374 -1.43 -22.15 14.24
N VAL A 375 -0.44 -22.43 13.40
CA VAL A 375 -0.62 -22.47 11.95
C VAL A 375 0.08 -23.71 11.40
N THR A 376 -0.60 -24.46 10.56
CA THR A 376 0.04 -25.47 9.73
C THR A 376 0.13 -24.94 8.30
N THR A 377 1.31 -25.02 7.71
CA THR A 377 1.51 -24.69 6.30
C THR A 377 1.75 -25.96 5.50
N MET A 378 1.41 -25.90 4.22
CA MET A 378 1.69 -26.98 3.28
C MET A 378 2.20 -26.35 1.98
N THR A 379 3.28 -26.90 1.44
CA THR A 379 3.83 -26.48 0.15
C THR A 379 4.03 -27.67 -0.77
N PHE A 380 3.87 -27.46 -2.06
CA PHE A 380 4.12 -28.44 -3.10
C PHE A 380 4.18 -27.75 -4.46
N ALA A 381 4.76 -28.41 -5.44
CA ALA A 381 4.82 -27.91 -6.81
C ALA A 381 4.78 -29.10 -7.79
N PHE A 382 4.30 -28.82 -9.00
CA PHE A 382 4.37 -29.77 -10.10
C PHE A 382 4.34 -29.01 -11.43
N SER A 383 4.82 -29.67 -12.49
CA SER A 383 4.82 -29.08 -13.83
C SER A 383 4.48 -30.14 -14.88
N SER A 384 3.89 -29.68 -15.96
CA SER A 384 3.73 -30.53 -17.14
C SER A 384 5.05 -30.60 -17.92
N GLY A 385 5.10 -31.47 -18.90
CA GLY A 385 6.21 -31.59 -19.84
C GLY A 385 6.79 -33.00 -19.93
N THR A 386 7.40 -33.53 -18.88
CA THR A 386 8.07 -34.83 -18.94
C THR A 386 7.14 -35.99 -18.58
N SER A 387 6.63 -36.00 -17.37
CA SER A 387 5.81 -37.12 -16.84
C SER A 387 4.32 -36.75 -16.72
N ILE A 388 3.99 -35.49 -16.79
CA ILE A 388 2.60 -34.99 -16.69
C ILE A 388 2.31 -34.25 -18.00
N THR A 389 1.24 -34.62 -18.70
CA THR A 389 0.82 -33.91 -19.91
C THR A 389 0.17 -32.56 -19.53
N ASN A 390 0.05 -31.66 -20.50
CA ASN A 390 -0.66 -30.41 -20.30
C ASN A 390 -2.13 -30.64 -19.91
N ASP A 391 -2.78 -31.66 -20.49
CA ASP A 391 -4.16 -31.99 -20.13
C ASP A 391 -4.27 -32.47 -18.67
N GLN A 392 -3.34 -33.32 -18.23
CA GLN A 392 -3.30 -33.79 -16.84
C GLN A 392 -3.05 -32.62 -15.88
N PHE A 393 -2.17 -31.67 -16.27
CA PHE A 393 -1.89 -30.46 -15.48
C PHE A 393 -3.16 -29.65 -15.25
N TRP A 394 -3.89 -29.34 -16.35
CA TRP A 394 -5.10 -28.53 -16.24
C TRP A 394 -6.21 -29.28 -15.50
N ALA A 395 -6.33 -30.60 -15.69
CA ALA A 395 -7.30 -31.41 -14.96
C ALA A 395 -7.01 -31.41 -13.45
N ALA A 396 -5.73 -31.48 -13.07
CA ALA A 396 -5.33 -31.41 -11.65
C ALA A 396 -5.67 -30.04 -11.05
N LEU A 397 -5.38 -28.97 -11.78
CA LEU A 397 -5.73 -27.61 -11.33
C LEU A 397 -7.26 -27.45 -11.17
N ARG A 398 -8.04 -27.99 -12.13
CA ARG A 398 -9.49 -27.92 -12.03
C ARG A 398 -9.97 -28.65 -10.75
N ALA A 399 -9.41 -29.82 -10.45
CA ALA A 399 -9.75 -30.56 -9.22
C ALA A 399 -9.41 -29.74 -7.95
N TYR A 400 -8.34 -28.94 -7.97
CA TYR A 400 -8.03 -28.04 -6.85
C TYR A 400 -9.09 -26.94 -6.74
N PHE A 401 -9.47 -26.31 -7.86
CA PHE A 401 -10.50 -25.27 -7.88
C PHE A 401 -11.85 -25.80 -7.36
N ASP A 402 -12.21 -27.04 -7.68
CA ASP A 402 -13.45 -27.66 -7.20
C ASP A 402 -13.56 -27.64 -5.67
N GLY A 403 -12.42 -27.63 -4.96
CA GLY A 403 -12.39 -27.65 -3.50
C GLY A 403 -12.40 -26.28 -2.82
N PHE A 404 -12.36 -25.17 -3.56
CA PHE A 404 -12.13 -23.83 -2.99
C PHE A 404 -13.09 -23.47 -1.85
N VAL A 405 -14.38 -23.77 -2.00
CA VAL A 405 -15.38 -23.45 -0.96
C VAL A 405 -15.04 -24.21 0.33
N LYS A 406 -14.73 -25.50 0.21
CA LYS A 406 -14.38 -26.35 1.35
C LYS A 406 -13.15 -25.81 2.10
N TYR A 407 -12.15 -25.32 1.33
CA TYR A 407 -10.89 -24.86 1.93
C TYR A 407 -11.04 -23.48 2.58
N ALA A 408 -11.48 -22.49 1.83
CA ALA A 408 -11.50 -21.10 2.30
C ALA A 408 -12.74 -20.78 3.17
N VAL A 409 -13.94 -21.26 2.77
CA VAL A 409 -15.18 -20.88 3.48
C VAL A 409 -15.39 -21.77 4.70
N ASP A 410 -15.31 -23.09 4.51
CA ASP A 410 -15.63 -24.04 5.59
C ASP A 410 -14.53 -24.09 6.65
N ASN A 411 -13.27 -23.95 6.23
CA ASN A 411 -12.11 -24.17 7.08
C ASN A 411 -11.22 -22.94 7.27
N ALA A 412 -11.57 -21.79 6.69
CA ALA A 412 -10.83 -20.54 6.80
C ALA A 412 -9.35 -20.66 6.38
N ASN A 413 -9.05 -21.60 5.48
CA ASN A 413 -7.71 -21.73 4.94
C ASN A 413 -7.45 -20.62 3.92
N TYR A 414 -6.17 -20.37 3.65
CA TYR A 414 -5.73 -19.36 2.68
C TYR A 414 -4.71 -20.04 1.79
N GLY A 415 -5.07 -20.23 0.52
CA GLY A 415 -4.17 -20.88 -0.44
C GLY A 415 -3.49 -19.83 -1.30
N TYR A 416 -2.18 -19.63 -1.13
CA TYR A 416 -1.37 -18.73 -1.95
C TYR A 416 -0.68 -19.58 -3.02
N PHE A 417 -1.01 -19.36 -4.29
CA PHE A 417 -0.50 -20.21 -5.36
C PHE A 417 -0.13 -19.40 -6.61
N ARG A 418 0.74 -20.00 -7.42
CA ARG A 418 1.21 -19.40 -8.68
C ARG A 418 1.02 -20.40 -9.82
N ILE A 419 0.69 -19.86 -11.01
CA ILE A 419 0.62 -20.63 -12.25
C ILE A 419 1.47 -19.92 -13.29
N GLN A 420 2.36 -20.66 -13.95
CA GLN A 420 3.32 -20.09 -14.90
C GLN A 420 3.27 -20.82 -16.22
N ASN A 421 3.40 -20.04 -17.29
CA ASN A 421 3.63 -20.58 -18.64
C ASN A 421 5.15 -20.71 -18.83
N LEU A 422 5.62 -21.91 -19.16
CA LEU A 422 7.04 -22.21 -19.41
C LEU A 422 7.31 -22.42 -20.92
N GLY A 423 6.41 -21.91 -21.77
CA GLY A 423 6.49 -22.09 -23.23
C GLY A 423 5.71 -23.30 -23.70
N THR A 424 6.30 -24.49 -23.60
CA THR A 424 5.64 -25.74 -24.03
C THR A 424 5.03 -26.51 -22.85
N ALA A 425 5.19 -26.00 -21.64
CA ALA A 425 4.75 -26.65 -20.40
C ALA A 425 4.22 -25.57 -19.44
N TYR A 426 3.63 -26.04 -18.35
CA TYR A 426 3.07 -25.16 -17.29
C TYR A 426 3.60 -25.61 -15.94
N ALA A 427 3.73 -24.67 -15.02
CA ALA A 427 4.10 -24.97 -13.64
C ALA A 427 3.05 -24.42 -12.67
N PHE A 428 2.83 -25.15 -11.61
CA PHE A 428 2.00 -24.74 -10.47
C PHE A 428 2.83 -24.88 -9.21
N ASP A 429 2.79 -23.87 -8.35
CA ASP A 429 3.32 -24.04 -7.01
C ASP A 429 2.38 -23.44 -5.97
N MET A 430 2.23 -24.16 -4.87
CA MET A 430 1.49 -23.78 -3.67
C MET A 430 2.53 -23.31 -2.64
N GLY A 431 2.51 -22.03 -2.33
CA GLY A 431 3.54 -21.54 -1.44
C GLY A 431 3.16 -20.30 -0.62
N PRO A 432 2.43 -20.45 0.48
CA PRO A 432 1.94 -21.68 1.12
C PRO A 432 0.42 -21.90 0.98
N TRP A 433 -0.03 -23.11 1.26
CA TRP A 433 -1.35 -23.37 1.80
C TRP A 433 -1.28 -23.10 3.29
N TRP A 434 -2.06 -22.17 3.77
CA TRP A 434 -2.03 -21.67 5.15
C TRP A 434 -3.29 -22.12 5.87
N ALA A 435 -3.13 -22.93 6.92
CA ALA A 435 -4.25 -23.51 7.66
C ALA A 435 -4.19 -23.10 9.13
N PRO A 436 -4.87 -21.97 9.49
CA PRO A 436 -4.86 -21.53 10.88
C PRO A 436 -5.68 -22.47 11.76
N ASN A 437 -5.22 -22.68 12.99
CA ASN A 437 -5.85 -23.57 13.99
C ASN A 437 -5.99 -25.02 13.55
N MET A 438 -5.21 -25.47 12.58
CA MET A 438 -5.23 -26.88 12.16
C MET A 438 -3.89 -27.54 12.50
N THR A 439 -3.95 -28.81 12.90
CA THR A 439 -2.76 -29.66 13.00
C THR A 439 -2.42 -30.24 11.62
N GLU A 440 -1.20 -30.73 11.47
CA GLU A 440 -0.81 -31.44 10.26
C GLU A 440 -1.79 -32.59 9.94
N ALA A 441 -2.17 -33.37 10.95
CA ALA A 441 -3.10 -34.49 10.74
C ALA A 441 -4.45 -34.02 10.18
N GLN A 442 -4.98 -32.92 10.69
CA GLN A 442 -6.24 -32.34 10.22
C GLN A 442 -6.11 -31.83 8.78
N LEU A 443 -4.99 -31.16 8.46
CA LEU A 443 -4.77 -30.65 7.11
C LEU A 443 -4.58 -31.79 6.12
N ARG A 444 -3.87 -32.86 6.51
CA ARG A 444 -3.75 -34.07 5.68
C ARG A 444 -5.12 -34.70 5.40
N GLU A 445 -5.97 -34.80 6.43
CA GLU A 445 -7.33 -35.34 6.26
C GLU A 445 -8.16 -34.45 5.32
N LEU A 446 -8.08 -33.13 5.47
CA LEU A 446 -8.80 -32.17 4.63
C LEU A 446 -8.41 -32.29 3.16
N THR A 447 -7.10 -32.47 2.88
CA THR A 447 -6.56 -32.45 1.52
C THR A 447 -6.42 -33.83 0.89
N ALA A 448 -6.59 -34.91 1.65
CA ALA A 448 -6.46 -36.28 1.14
C ALA A 448 -7.34 -36.56 -0.11
N PRO A 449 -8.62 -36.08 -0.16
CA PRO A 449 -9.42 -36.33 -1.38
C PRO A 449 -8.85 -35.64 -2.62
N LEU A 450 -8.24 -34.48 -2.49
CA LEU A 450 -7.58 -33.76 -3.60
C LEU A 450 -6.42 -34.59 -4.14
N PHE A 451 -5.53 -35.03 -3.25
CA PHE A 451 -4.34 -35.78 -3.67
C PHE A 451 -4.72 -37.15 -4.24
N ALA A 452 -5.79 -37.81 -3.72
CA ALA A 452 -6.32 -39.02 -4.29
C ALA A 452 -6.81 -38.76 -5.72
N LYS A 453 -7.55 -37.67 -5.94
CA LYS A 453 -8.05 -37.31 -7.27
C LYS A 453 -6.89 -37.00 -8.23
N TRP A 454 -5.86 -36.32 -7.75
CA TRP A 454 -4.65 -36.04 -8.55
C TRP A 454 -3.93 -37.33 -8.95
N ALA A 455 -3.83 -38.31 -8.03
CA ALA A 455 -3.22 -39.60 -8.34
C ALA A 455 -4.01 -40.35 -9.44
N GLU A 456 -5.35 -40.27 -9.41
CA GLU A 456 -6.21 -40.85 -10.48
C GLU A 456 -5.93 -40.17 -11.83
N ILE A 457 -5.65 -38.87 -11.83
CA ILE A 457 -5.31 -38.07 -13.03
C ILE A 457 -3.89 -38.41 -13.51
N GLY A 458 -3.04 -38.93 -12.64
CA GLY A 458 -1.65 -39.24 -12.94
C GLY A 458 -0.67 -38.15 -12.45
N VAL A 459 -1.14 -37.30 -11.55
CA VAL A 459 -0.31 -36.24 -10.92
C VAL A 459 -0.05 -36.67 -9.49
N ASN A 460 1.21 -36.92 -9.19
CA ASN A 460 1.63 -37.34 -7.85
C ASN A 460 2.56 -36.28 -7.29
N VAL A 461 2.21 -35.74 -6.12
CA VAL A 461 3.02 -34.73 -5.41
C VAL A 461 3.30 -35.23 -4.00
N GLU A 462 4.39 -34.75 -3.43
CA GLU A 462 4.74 -35.02 -2.03
C GLU A 462 4.72 -33.69 -1.27
N PRO A 463 3.58 -33.32 -0.66
CA PRO A 463 3.49 -32.06 0.07
C PRO A 463 4.38 -32.04 1.30
N VAL A 464 4.98 -30.89 1.54
CA VAL A 464 5.75 -30.63 2.76
C VAL A 464 4.85 -29.88 3.72
N TYR A 465 4.65 -30.46 4.91
CA TYR A 465 3.83 -29.88 5.97
C TYR A 465 4.74 -29.39 7.09
N THR A 466 4.39 -28.24 7.67
CA THR A 466 5.11 -27.70 8.83
C THR A 466 4.10 -27.07 9.80
N GLU A 467 4.16 -27.49 11.08
CA GLU A 467 3.35 -26.90 12.15
C GLU A 467 4.18 -25.81 12.86
N TYR A 468 3.55 -24.69 13.11
CA TYR A 468 4.13 -23.57 13.85
C TYR A 468 3.26 -23.24 15.04
N ASP A 469 3.89 -22.90 16.17
CA ASP A 469 3.19 -22.55 17.40
C ASP A 469 2.62 -21.13 17.42
N ASN A 470 2.96 -20.30 16.43
CA ASN A 470 2.47 -18.92 16.36
C ASN A 470 2.48 -18.43 14.91
N PHE A 471 1.79 -17.32 14.69
CA PHE A 471 1.66 -16.67 13.37
C PHE A 471 3.02 -16.20 12.84
N TYR A 472 3.82 -15.52 13.68
CA TYR A 472 5.07 -14.88 13.23
C TYR A 472 6.06 -15.91 12.64
N ASP A 473 6.26 -17.03 13.35
CA ASP A 473 7.18 -18.07 12.86
C ASP A 473 6.69 -18.66 11.52
N ALA A 474 5.38 -18.91 11.42
CA ALA A 474 4.79 -19.41 10.18
C ALA A 474 4.96 -18.41 9.04
N TRP A 475 4.65 -17.14 9.31
CA TRP A 475 4.70 -16.07 8.30
C TRP A 475 6.11 -15.82 7.82
N SER A 476 7.08 -15.69 8.72
CA SER A 476 8.47 -15.39 8.37
C SER A 476 9.13 -16.54 7.58
N ALA A 477 8.69 -17.79 7.84
CA ALA A 477 9.20 -18.96 7.10
C ALA A 477 8.53 -19.13 5.73
N SER A 478 7.32 -18.58 5.54
CA SER A 478 6.48 -18.91 4.38
C SER A 478 6.43 -17.80 3.31
N PHE A 479 6.59 -16.53 3.70
CA PHE A 479 6.43 -15.40 2.77
C PHE A 479 7.77 -14.67 2.61
N PRO A 480 8.50 -14.93 1.51
CA PRO A 480 9.80 -14.28 1.29
C PRO A 480 9.64 -12.80 0.95
N LEU A 481 10.75 -12.08 1.00
CA LEU A 481 10.79 -10.69 0.55
C LEU A 481 10.43 -10.62 -0.93
N GLU A 482 9.50 -9.78 -1.28
CA GLU A 482 8.99 -9.64 -2.65
C GLU A 482 9.95 -8.84 -3.52
N PRO A 483 10.19 -9.25 -4.78
CA PRO A 483 10.97 -8.43 -5.72
C PRO A 483 10.12 -7.27 -6.25
N TRP A 484 10.67 -6.06 -6.20
CA TRP A 484 9.99 -4.85 -6.67
C TRP A 484 10.98 -3.96 -7.43
N GLY A 485 10.45 -3.02 -8.19
CA GLY A 485 11.27 -2.04 -8.90
C GLY A 485 11.44 -2.31 -10.40
N SER A 486 10.70 -3.28 -10.95
CA SER A 486 10.74 -3.53 -12.40
C SER A 486 10.05 -2.40 -13.17
N ASN A 487 10.70 -1.92 -14.23
CA ASN A 487 10.14 -0.94 -15.16
C ASN A 487 9.49 -1.60 -16.38
N ALA A 488 9.43 -2.92 -16.43
CA ALA A 488 8.98 -3.67 -17.61
C ALA A 488 7.87 -4.65 -17.26
N ILE A 489 6.99 -4.24 -16.35
CA ILE A 489 5.86 -5.05 -15.87
C ILE A 489 4.64 -4.15 -15.67
N ARG A 490 3.47 -4.69 -16.00
CA ARG A 490 2.20 -4.10 -15.59
C ARG A 490 1.32 -5.20 -15.01
N GLN A 491 0.69 -4.90 -13.87
CA GLN A 491 -0.07 -5.87 -13.09
C GLN A 491 -1.54 -5.45 -13.01
N ALA A 492 -2.41 -6.44 -12.81
CA ALA A 492 -3.84 -6.22 -12.65
C ALA A 492 -4.43 -7.37 -11.84
N SER A 493 -5.61 -7.15 -11.25
CA SER A 493 -6.24 -8.19 -10.45
C SER A 493 -7.76 -8.20 -10.59
N ARG A 494 -8.35 -9.32 -10.12
CA ARG A 494 -9.80 -9.48 -10.08
C ARG A 494 -10.20 -10.35 -8.88
N LEU A 495 -11.32 -10.01 -8.27
CA LEU A 495 -11.97 -10.81 -7.23
C LEU A 495 -13.04 -11.69 -7.92
N PHE A 496 -12.92 -13.00 -7.78
CA PHE A 496 -13.89 -13.94 -8.35
C PHE A 496 -14.88 -14.36 -7.26
N PRO A 497 -16.19 -14.16 -7.49
CA PRO A 497 -17.18 -14.40 -6.44
C PRO A 497 -17.43 -15.88 -6.18
N LYS A 498 -17.73 -16.22 -4.92
CA LYS A 498 -18.08 -17.58 -4.49
C LYS A 498 -19.21 -18.19 -5.35
N ALA A 499 -20.13 -17.35 -5.81
CA ALA A 499 -21.24 -17.77 -6.67
C ALA A 499 -20.77 -18.47 -7.96
N ASN A 500 -19.52 -18.25 -8.39
CA ASN A 500 -18.97 -18.95 -9.54
C ASN A 500 -18.65 -20.42 -9.19
N TRP A 501 -18.40 -20.72 -7.92
CA TRP A 501 -18.14 -22.07 -7.43
C TRP A 501 -19.41 -22.84 -7.06
N GLU A 502 -20.54 -22.16 -7.04
CA GLU A 502 -21.85 -22.75 -6.74
C GLU A 502 -22.61 -23.20 -8.00
N ASP A 503 -22.01 -22.97 -9.18
CA ASP A 503 -22.62 -23.26 -10.49
C ASP A 503 -21.52 -23.82 -11.41
N GLU A 504 -21.69 -25.05 -11.84
CA GLU A 504 -20.70 -25.76 -12.66
C GLU A 504 -20.37 -25.01 -13.96
N THR A 505 -21.38 -24.40 -14.60
CA THR A 505 -21.16 -23.64 -15.85
C THR A 505 -20.30 -22.41 -15.60
N LYS A 506 -20.59 -21.70 -14.47
CA LYS A 506 -19.81 -20.50 -14.11
C LYS A 506 -18.39 -20.88 -13.68
N LEU A 507 -18.22 -21.99 -12.95
CA LEU A 507 -16.90 -22.44 -12.56
C LEU A 507 -16.07 -22.82 -13.79
N ASN A 508 -16.68 -23.52 -14.75
CA ASN A 508 -16.01 -23.85 -16.00
C ASN A 508 -15.58 -22.59 -16.74
N ALA A 509 -16.48 -21.60 -16.89
CA ALA A 509 -16.17 -20.34 -17.57
C ALA A 509 -15.04 -19.60 -16.86
N THR A 510 -15.07 -19.56 -15.52
CA THR A 510 -14.04 -18.91 -14.71
C THR A 510 -12.67 -19.59 -14.90
N PHE A 511 -12.67 -20.91 -14.81
CA PHE A 511 -11.44 -21.69 -14.98
C PHE A 511 -10.84 -21.50 -16.38
N GLU A 512 -11.68 -21.55 -17.43
CA GLU A 512 -11.22 -21.34 -18.80
C GLU A 512 -10.71 -19.92 -19.03
N ALA A 513 -11.30 -18.91 -18.39
CA ALA A 513 -10.82 -17.53 -18.49
C ALA A 513 -9.43 -17.36 -17.84
N ILE A 514 -9.18 -18.07 -16.72
CA ILE A 514 -7.86 -18.05 -16.07
C ILE A 514 -6.84 -18.83 -16.90
N LYS A 515 -7.24 -20.02 -17.35
CA LYS A 515 -6.42 -20.88 -18.21
C LYS A 515 -5.98 -20.12 -19.48
N TYR A 516 -6.91 -19.41 -20.13
CA TYR A 516 -6.62 -18.61 -21.33
C TYR A 516 -5.46 -17.63 -21.07
N VAL A 517 -5.52 -16.92 -19.94
CA VAL A 517 -4.48 -15.92 -19.62
C VAL A 517 -3.11 -16.60 -19.49
N VAL A 518 -3.06 -17.75 -18.81
CA VAL A 518 -1.79 -18.49 -18.67
C VAL A 518 -1.31 -19.01 -20.03
N GLU A 519 -2.20 -19.59 -20.84
CA GLU A 519 -1.84 -20.12 -22.16
C GLU A 519 -1.35 -19.01 -23.10
N ASP A 520 -1.89 -17.79 -22.95
CA ASP A 520 -1.48 -16.61 -23.74
C ASP A 520 -0.24 -15.90 -23.15
N GLY A 521 0.44 -16.52 -22.18
CA GLY A 521 1.72 -16.05 -21.67
C GLY A 521 1.65 -15.29 -20.35
N GLY A 522 0.48 -15.24 -19.72
CA GLY A 522 0.32 -14.57 -18.44
C GLY A 522 0.87 -15.40 -17.26
N TYR A 523 1.18 -14.70 -16.20
CA TYR A 523 1.63 -15.25 -14.92
C TYR A 523 0.53 -15.00 -13.90
N ILE A 524 0.15 -16.02 -13.15
CA ILE A 524 -0.90 -15.91 -12.13
C ILE A 524 -0.27 -15.98 -10.73
N VAL A 525 -0.67 -15.04 -9.88
CA VAL A 525 -0.54 -15.12 -8.42
C VAL A 525 -1.95 -15.05 -7.88
N ALA A 526 -2.38 -16.04 -7.13
CA ALA A 526 -3.77 -16.07 -6.68
C ALA A 526 -3.91 -16.60 -5.27
N PHE A 527 -5.04 -16.22 -4.67
CA PHE A 527 -5.36 -16.52 -3.28
C PHE A 527 -6.75 -17.13 -3.20
N ASN A 528 -6.85 -18.41 -2.84
CA ASN A 528 -8.13 -19.00 -2.45
C ASN A 528 -8.41 -18.54 -1.01
N MET A 529 -9.37 -17.65 -0.85
CA MET A 529 -9.64 -17.03 0.45
C MET A 529 -11.07 -16.53 0.53
N MET A 530 -11.52 -16.25 1.74
CA MET A 530 -12.82 -15.61 1.99
C MET A 530 -12.64 -14.58 3.09
N ALA A 531 -13.14 -13.35 2.90
CA ALA A 531 -13.00 -12.30 3.89
C ALA A 531 -14.37 -11.91 4.50
N ALA A 532 -15.20 -12.93 4.74
CA ALA A 532 -16.48 -12.81 5.42
C ALA A 532 -16.50 -13.83 6.58
N PRO A 533 -15.82 -13.52 7.69
CA PRO A 533 -15.73 -14.48 8.79
C PRO A 533 -17.11 -14.79 9.39
N LYS A 534 -17.28 -16.01 9.90
CA LYS A 534 -18.53 -16.48 10.49
C LYS A 534 -19.00 -15.61 11.68
N THR A 535 -18.08 -14.90 12.31
CA THR A 535 -18.37 -13.98 13.41
C THR A 535 -18.96 -12.63 12.94
N GLY A 536 -18.96 -12.38 11.62
CA GLY A 536 -19.42 -11.12 11.05
C GLY A 536 -18.30 -10.09 10.90
N TYR A 537 -18.64 -8.95 10.33
CA TYR A 537 -17.70 -7.84 10.07
C TYR A 537 -18.46 -6.51 10.16
N PRO A 538 -17.76 -5.40 10.52
CA PRO A 538 -18.44 -4.10 10.65
C PRO A 538 -18.80 -3.49 9.29
N ASP A 539 -19.75 -2.55 9.29
CA ASP A 539 -19.99 -1.72 8.11
C ASP A 539 -18.84 -0.70 7.98
N ASN A 540 -18.26 -0.64 6.79
CA ASN A 540 -17.17 0.27 6.45
C ASN A 540 -17.10 0.42 4.92
N ALA A 541 -16.13 1.17 4.41
CA ALA A 541 -16.01 1.42 2.97
C ALA A 541 -15.37 0.27 2.19
N VAL A 542 -14.95 -0.81 2.85
CA VAL A 542 -14.38 -1.97 2.15
C VAL A 542 -15.35 -2.46 1.06
N ASN A 543 -14.81 -2.70 -0.13
CA ASN A 543 -15.56 -3.18 -1.29
C ASN A 543 -16.38 -4.43 -0.92
N PRO A 544 -17.71 -4.41 -1.14
CA PRO A 544 -18.53 -5.61 -0.88
C PRO A 544 -18.06 -6.86 -1.61
N ALA A 545 -17.38 -6.70 -2.75
CA ALA A 545 -16.87 -7.85 -3.52
C ALA A 545 -15.92 -8.72 -2.70
N TRP A 546 -15.20 -8.17 -1.70
CA TRP A 546 -14.35 -8.96 -0.81
C TRP A 546 -15.16 -9.99 0.01
N ARG A 547 -16.40 -9.62 0.36
CA ARG A 547 -17.25 -10.48 1.20
C ARG A 547 -17.82 -11.67 0.43
N GLU A 548 -17.78 -11.57 -0.91
CA GLU A 548 -18.30 -12.60 -1.81
C GLU A 548 -17.17 -13.37 -2.51
N ALA A 549 -15.94 -12.86 -2.44
CA ALA A 549 -14.83 -13.43 -3.19
C ALA A 549 -14.41 -14.79 -2.63
N UNK A 550 -14.09 -15.74 -3.47
CA UNK A 550 -13.53 -16.89 -3.24
C UNK A 550 -12.17 -16.96 -3.58
N MET A 551 -11.91 -16.09 -4.62
CA MET A 551 -10.51 -16.02 -5.05
C MET A 551 -10.13 -14.57 -5.39
N HIS A 552 -8.98 -14.11 -4.91
CA HIS A 552 -8.30 -12.90 -5.39
C HIS A 552 -7.21 -13.38 -6.36
N CYS A 553 -7.20 -12.85 -7.57
CA CYS A 553 -6.31 -13.33 -8.63
C CYS A 553 -5.60 -12.16 -9.30
N ILE A 554 -4.28 -12.20 -9.36
CA ILE A 554 -3.41 -11.19 -9.97
C ILE A 554 -2.76 -11.79 -11.22
N THR A 555 -2.63 -10.99 -12.27
CA THR A 555 -1.84 -11.35 -13.44
C THR A 555 -0.96 -10.18 -13.87
N ALA A 556 0.00 -10.43 -14.74
CA ALA A 556 0.93 -9.42 -15.22
C ALA A 556 1.32 -9.68 -16.67
N VAL A 557 1.54 -8.59 -17.37
CA VAL A 557 2.26 -8.60 -18.67
C VAL A 557 3.68 -8.10 -18.43
N PHE A 558 4.58 -8.62 -19.25
CA PHE A 558 5.99 -8.27 -19.21
C PHE A 558 6.42 -7.87 -20.62
N TRP A 559 7.47 -7.07 -20.71
CA TRP A 559 8.09 -6.73 -22.01
C TRP A 559 9.59 -6.59 -21.80
N ASP A 560 10.32 -6.62 -22.90
CA ASP A 560 11.76 -6.34 -22.87
C ASP A 560 11.94 -4.85 -22.53
N PRO A 561 12.77 -4.48 -21.55
CA PRO A 561 12.98 -3.06 -21.21
C PRO A 561 13.42 -2.20 -22.40
N THR A 562 13.96 -2.81 -23.47
CA THR A 562 14.37 -2.11 -24.71
C THR A 562 13.25 -2.08 -25.76
N ALA A 563 12.05 -2.62 -25.44
CA ALA A 563 10.96 -2.73 -26.41
C ALA A 563 10.50 -1.35 -26.91
N GLU A 564 10.11 -1.31 -28.17
CA GLU A 564 9.50 -0.11 -28.75
C GLU A 564 8.16 0.20 -28.06
N GLU A 565 7.80 1.47 -28.02
CA GLU A 565 6.58 1.97 -27.39
C GLU A 565 5.32 1.22 -27.87
N SER A 566 5.28 0.85 -29.16
CA SER A 566 4.15 0.09 -29.73
C SER A 566 3.99 -1.30 -29.09
N ILE A 567 5.10 -1.94 -28.73
CA ILE A 567 5.12 -3.26 -28.08
C ILE A 567 4.61 -3.11 -26.64
N ILE A 568 5.08 -2.09 -25.93
CA ILE A 568 4.65 -1.81 -24.55
C ILE A 568 3.13 -1.52 -24.53
N LYS A 569 2.66 -0.69 -25.49
CA LYS A 569 1.24 -0.40 -25.61
C LYS A 569 0.41 -1.66 -25.89
N ALA A 570 0.88 -2.51 -26.80
CA ALA A 570 0.16 -3.76 -27.14
C ALA A 570 0.06 -4.67 -25.91
N ALA A 571 1.13 -4.81 -25.12
CA ALA A 571 1.12 -5.59 -23.89
C ALA A 571 0.15 -4.98 -22.86
N SER A 572 0.18 -3.67 -22.72
CA SER A 572 -0.71 -2.93 -21.82
C SER A 572 -2.18 -3.12 -22.19
N ASP A 573 -2.50 -2.96 -23.49
CA ASP A 573 -3.87 -3.14 -24.00
C ASP A 573 -4.34 -4.59 -23.81
N LYS A 574 -3.45 -5.57 -24.04
CA LYS A 574 -3.74 -6.99 -23.83
C LYS A 574 -4.16 -7.23 -22.39
N LEU A 575 -3.41 -6.70 -21.42
CA LEU A 575 -3.74 -6.86 -20.00
C LEU A 575 -5.16 -6.34 -19.69
N THR A 576 -5.42 -5.07 -20.00
CA THR A 576 -6.66 -4.40 -19.60
C THR A 576 -7.87 -4.85 -20.42
N PHE A 577 -7.72 -4.93 -21.76
CA PHE A 577 -8.85 -5.01 -22.69
C PHE A 577 -9.06 -6.41 -23.28
N ASP A 578 -8.13 -7.38 -23.01
CA ASP A 578 -8.34 -8.77 -23.36
C ASP A 578 -8.42 -9.61 -22.07
N TRP A 579 -7.28 -9.80 -21.37
CA TRP A 579 -7.21 -10.70 -20.22
C TRP A 579 -8.19 -10.29 -19.10
N LEU A 580 -8.10 -9.06 -18.63
CA LEU A 580 -8.99 -8.58 -17.57
C LEU A 580 -10.44 -8.42 -18.06
N GLN A 581 -10.66 -8.17 -19.34
CA GLN A 581 -12.02 -8.13 -19.87
C GLN A 581 -12.66 -9.52 -19.77
N ARG A 582 -11.95 -10.59 -20.13
CA ARG A 582 -12.46 -11.97 -19.96
C ARG A 582 -12.79 -12.27 -18.49
N TRP A 583 -11.93 -11.79 -17.56
CA TRP A 583 -12.17 -11.96 -16.13
C TRP A 583 -13.42 -11.18 -15.67
N ARG A 584 -13.59 -9.95 -16.17
CA ARG A 584 -14.81 -9.16 -15.89
C ARG A 584 -16.06 -9.84 -16.41
N ASP A 585 -15.99 -10.43 -17.62
CA ASP A 585 -17.14 -11.10 -18.26
C ASP A 585 -17.64 -12.30 -17.46
N VAL A 586 -16.72 -13.05 -16.82
CA VAL A 586 -17.10 -14.21 -15.98
C VAL A 586 -17.37 -13.85 -14.51
N SER A 587 -17.22 -12.57 -14.14
CA SER A 587 -17.43 -12.09 -12.76
C SER A 587 -18.17 -10.74 -12.77
N PRO A 588 -19.30 -10.65 -13.46
CA PRO A 588 -20.01 -9.36 -13.56
C PRO A 588 -20.45 -8.87 -12.18
N GLY A 589 -20.25 -7.57 -11.91
CA GLY A 589 -20.59 -6.95 -10.63
C GLY A 589 -19.60 -7.21 -9.50
N ALA A 590 -18.62 -8.08 -9.70
CA ALA A 590 -17.55 -8.29 -8.73
C ALA A 590 -16.55 -7.12 -8.76
N GLY A 591 -15.40 -7.26 -8.17
CA GLY A 591 -14.46 -6.15 -8.03
C GLY A 591 -13.01 -6.53 -8.20
N ALA A 592 -12.16 -5.60 -7.80
CA ALA A 592 -10.71 -5.78 -7.73
C ALA A 592 -10.20 -5.12 -6.44
N TYR A 593 -8.99 -5.50 -6.03
CA TYR A 593 -8.35 -4.86 -4.86
C TYR A 593 -7.63 -3.59 -5.32
N MET A 594 -8.05 -2.44 -4.78
CA MET A 594 -7.56 -1.14 -5.24
C MET A 594 -6.04 -0.94 -5.11
N SER A 595 -5.38 -1.66 -4.19
CA SER A 595 -3.94 -1.52 -3.99
C SER A 595 -3.13 -2.44 -4.90
N GLU A 596 -3.77 -3.46 -5.51
CA GLU A 596 -3.12 -4.46 -6.36
C GLU A 596 -3.86 -4.59 -7.70
N SER A 597 -4.31 -3.47 -8.25
CA SER A 597 -5.21 -3.45 -9.40
C SER A 597 -4.56 -2.88 -10.65
N ASP A 598 -5.31 -2.95 -11.73
CA ASP A 598 -4.99 -2.33 -13.01
C ASP A 598 -4.90 -0.81 -12.83
N TYR A 599 -3.78 -0.21 -13.21
CA TYR A 599 -3.57 1.24 -13.18
C TYR A 599 -4.65 1.98 -14.00
N ILE A 600 -5.13 1.37 -15.09
CA ILE A 600 -6.17 1.95 -15.95
C ILE A 600 -7.49 1.17 -15.91
N GLU A 601 -7.86 0.62 -14.74
CA GLU A 601 -9.14 -0.12 -14.58
C GLU A 601 -10.29 0.73 -15.15
N PRO A 602 -11.00 0.25 -16.19
CA PRO A 602 -11.97 1.09 -16.90
C PRO A 602 -13.13 1.60 -16.06
N ASN A 603 -13.59 0.84 -15.09
CA ASN A 603 -14.70 1.23 -14.21
C ASN A 603 -14.26 1.09 -12.76
N PHE A 604 -13.19 1.81 -12.41
CA PHE A 604 -12.55 1.67 -11.10
C PHE A 604 -13.51 2.00 -9.95
N THR A 605 -14.46 2.91 -10.13
CA THR A 605 -15.38 3.28 -9.05
C THR A 605 -16.22 2.07 -8.63
N GLN A 606 -16.75 1.32 -9.60
CA GLN A 606 -17.47 0.08 -9.34
C GLN A 606 -16.50 -1.03 -8.89
N ALA A 607 -15.35 -1.16 -9.57
CA ALA A 607 -14.42 -2.25 -9.30
C ALA A 607 -13.86 -2.21 -7.87
N PHE A 608 -13.65 -1.00 -7.30
CA PHE A 608 -12.99 -0.86 -5.99
C PHE A 608 -13.96 -0.64 -4.83
N TRP A 609 -15.18 -0.17 -5.08
CA TRP A 609 -16.13 0.14 -3.99
C TRP A 609 -17.53 -0.44 -4.21
N GLY A 610 -17.84 -0.91 -5.43
CA GLY A 610 -19.17 -1.46 -5.72
C GLY A 610 -20.26 -0.47 -5.37
N THR A 611 -21.26 -0.94 -4.63
CA THR A 611 -22.41 -0.14 -4.21
C THR A 611 -22.08 0.94 -3.18
N LYS A 612 -20.87 0.94 -2.63
CA LYS A 612 -20.48 1.91 -1.59
C LYS A 612 -19.88 3.20 -2.15
N TYR A 613 -19.63 3.28 -3.48
CA TYR A 613 -18.91 4.41 -4.08
C TYR A 613 -19.62 5.75 -3.82
N GLU A 614 -20.93 5.81 -4.01
CA GLU A 614 -21.67 7.07 -3.86
C GLU A 614 -21.55 7.65 -2.44
N LYS A 615 -21.61 6.78 -1.41
CA LYS A 615 -21.42 7.22 -0.01
C LYS A 615 -19.96 7.67 0.20
N ALA A 616 -19.00 6.94 -0.35
CA ALA A 616 -17.58 7.30 -0.25
C ALA A 616 -17.32 8.67 -0.89
N LEU A 617 -17.90 8.92 -2.07
CA LEU A 617 -17.76 10.20 -2.78
C LEU A 617 -18.42 11.35 -2.00
N ALA A 618 -19.60 11.12 -1.44
CA ALA A 618 -20.28 12.14 -0.62
C ALA A 618 -19.43 12.53 0.59
N LEU A 619 -18.78 11.54 1.22
CA LEU A 619 -17.89 11.80 2.36
C LEU A 619 -16.58 12.46 1.91
N LYS A 620 -16.05 12.12 0.72
CA LYS A 620 -14.91 12.82 0.14
C LYS A 620 -15.22 14.31 -0.02
N LYS A 621 -16.39 14.63 -0.58
CA LYS A 621 -16.83 16.04 -0.76
C LYS A 621 -17.05 16.75 0.58
N LYS A 622 -17.46 16.02 1.62
CA LYS A 622 -17.63 16.58 2.96
C LYS A 622 -16.29 16.92 3.62
N TYR A 623 -15.32 15.99 3.60
CA TYR A 623 -14.06 16.11 4.33
C TYR A 623 -12.95 16.78 3.54
N ASP A 624 -13.05 16.76 2.21
CA ASP A 624 -12.05 17.38 1.33
C ASP A 624 -12.74 17.98 0.09
N PRO A 625 -13.56 19.02 0.30
CA PRO A 625 -14.32 19.65 -0.80
C PRO A 625 -13.44 20.28 -1.88
N ASN A 626 -12.17 20.47 -1.60
CA ASN A 626 -11.23 21.16 -2.49
C ASN A 626 -10.22 20.24 -3.15
N ASP A 627 -10.37 18.93 -2.94
CA ASP A 627 -9.45 17.92 -3.48
C ASP A 627 -7.99 18.26 -3.11
N VAL A 628 -7.77 18.52 -1.83
CA VAL A 628 -6.40 18.65 -1.28
C VAL A 628 -5.66 17.33 -1.49
N PHE A 629 -6.35 16.22 -1.22
CA PHE A 629 -5.84 14.87 -1.42
C PHE A 629 -6.27 14.32 -2.77
N TYR A 630 -5.37 13.65 -3.44
CA TYR A 630 -5.62 12.96 -4.70
C TYR A 630 -4.79 11.69 -4.75
N ALA A 631 -5.43 10.61 -5.20
CA ALA A 631 -4.74 9.35 -5.51
C ALA A 631 -5.27 8.83 -6.84
N GLN A 632 -4.39 8.27 -7.66
CA GLN A 632 -4.77 7.64 -8.94
C GLN A 632 -5.83 6.57 -8.68
N ASN A 633 -6.95 6.62 -9.38
CA ASN A 633 -8.10 5.74 -9.19
C ASN A 633 -8.65 5.74 -7.75
N GLY A 634 -8.41 6.82 -6.99
CA GLY A 634 -9.02 7.04 -5.68
C GLY A 634 -10.41 7.66 -5.80
N VAL A 635 -11.13 7.73 -4.68
CA VAL A 635 -12.49 8.33 -4.67
C VAL A 635 -12.41 9.78 -5.12
N GLY A 636 -13.17 10.13 -6.16
CA GLY A 636 -13.22 11.48 -6.72
C GLY A 636 -12.16 11.74 -7.80
N SER A 637 -11.29 10.78 -8.06
CA SER A 637 -10.21 10.97 -9.05
C SER A 637 -10.73 11.01 -10.48
N GLU A 638 -11.94 10.53 -10.73
CA GLU A 638 -12.56 10.59 -12.07
C GLU A 638 -12.75 12.02 -12.59
N TYR A 639 -12.70 13.01 -11.69
CA TYR A 639 -12.80 14.43 -12.06
C TYR A 639 -11.45 15.06 -12.43
N TRP A 640 -10.36 14.27 -12.36
CA TRP A 640 -8.99 14.74 -12.59
C TRP A 640 -8.34 13.95 -13.71
N GLU A 641 -7.34 14.55 -14.36
CA GLU A 641 -6.57 13.91 -15.42
C GLU A 641 -5.11 14.35 -15.37
N MET A 642 -4.23 13.48 -15.86
CA MET A 642 -2.84 13.82 -16.14
C MET A 642 -2.78 14.41 -17.54
N SER A 643 -2.06 15.53 -17.70
CA SER A 643 -2.03 16.25 -18.95
C SER A 643 -1.23 15.56 -20.05
N GLU A 644 -0.35 14.66 -19.71
CA GLU A 644 0.54 13.98 -20.64
C GLU A 644 0.53 12.47 -20.44
N MET A 645 0.75 11.77 -21.52
CA MET A 645 0.88 10.31 -21.53
C MET A 645 2.31 9.96 -21.92
N ILE A 646 2.82 8.90 -21.37
CA ILE A 646 4.14 8.36 -21.72
C ILE A 646 4.05 6.86 -21.93
N LEU A 647 5.07 6.28 -22.57
CA LEU A 647 5.18 4.83 -22.78
C LEU A 647 3.93 4.22 -23.42
N GLY A 648 3.75 4.43 -24.72
CA GLY A 648 2.65 3.83 -25.46
C GLY A 648 1.28 4.32 -25.05
N ASN A 649 1.19 5.56 -24.63
CA ASN A 649 -0.02 6.20 -24.11
C ASN A 649 -0.44 5.66 -22.73
N LEU A 650 0.46 5.02 -22.00
CA LEU A 650 0.23 4.69 -20.58
C LEU A 650 0.26 5.97 -19.75
N PRO A 651 -0.76 6.27 -18.97
CA PRO A 651 -0.67 7.37 -18.03
C PRO A 651 0.44 7.09 -17.02
N SER A 652 1.15 8.14 -16.61
CA SER A 652 2.14 8.03 -15.53
C SER A 652 1.92 9.17 -14.55
N GLN A 653 2.64 9.14 -13.45
CA GLN A 653 2.60 10.23 -12.48
C GLN A 653 3.47 11.41 -12.91
N ASN A 654 4.19 11.29 -14.04
CA ASN A 654 5.10 12.32 -14.56
C ASN A 654 4.35 13.34 -15.42
N SER A 655 3.35 13.99 -14.83
CA SER A 655 2.50 14.93 -15.55
C SER A 655 1.79 15.88 -14.60
N LYS A 656 1.41 17.04 -15.12
CA LYS A 656 0.63 18.03 -14.37
C LYS A 656 -0.79 17.50 -14.13
N LEU A 657 -1.28 17.63 -12.90
CA LEU A 657 -2.61 17.15 -12.50
C LEU A 657 -3.64 18.26 -12.70
N CYS A 658 -4.64 18.03 -13.54
CA CYS A 658 -5.64 19.03 -13.90
C CYS A 658 -7.07 18.47 -13.76
N ARG A 659 -8.03 19.32 -13.43
CA ARG A 659 -9.45 18.94 -13.49
C ARG A 659 -9.84 18.70 -14.94
N LYS A 660 -10.64 17.68 -15.17
CA LYS A 660 -11.22 17.43 -16.51
C LYS A 660 -12.14 18.56 -16.92
N GLN A 661 -12.24 18.81 -18.24
CA GLN A 661 -13.12 19.84 -18.81
C GLN A 661 -14.57 19.41 -18.79
#